data_fd3228bb37dd8c2d19644e6eb81b97cb
#
_entry.id   fd3228bb37dd8c2d19644e6eb81b97cb
#
_cell.length_a   1.000
_cell.length_b   1.000
_cell.length_c   1.000
_cell.angle_alpha   90.00
_cell.angle_beta   90.00
_cell.angle_gamma   90.00
#
_symmetry.space_group_name_H-M   'P 1'
#
loop_
_entity.id
_entity.type
_entity.pdbx_description
1 polymer ?
#
loop_
_entity_poly.entity_id
_entity_poly.type
_entity_poly.pdbx_seq_one_letter_code
_entity_poly.pdbx_strand_id
1 'polypeptide(L)'
;MDRCLHILKQGSHIQIATINDAIEAHQLKLTFETVPEFFKEAEDIDIASAVSSHFANACKYTRETLKSSGILDIYEEVEMQYAAQFWGLVHACGAERLISGEEIEELLSRHAECLASILENDKLVKLFDTELGKSLIDNPYYSAELIIREHATESRSQNIIYLPKCLSQGDFDSIMTGYLDDQRANPNYMEALFNWPSGATKCRFSPSPDVKVRAKQAYDEAMDELFRQDAGLEYGAGVQIDPEQIACKGVKVEGLTLTYSFSETWLAKYTDNASIMNNCRYLLDVVDRSGLMASPAHSHEESGLLAMLGSHVLGEYRMNTISNMRESLANVEVVAYANFLESRGKRLEDALEWTYNVYFAEEYSISGFSLALPSSGASWLDKCKSIGPEIERAVKSYSIYSRIGKIDGDYFPYESFKTFGTLNALSEKKYAIDGACLNRWGFYLFSDQCMLTYRRGRNDHARCFFDLISNAMVTFDDFDATYAEVLQQLVDQQLVSACEETGALSPTPRSICLKAVWDNGAIALGGCADGDLALIDGLVSDEMLSYCGKLFAPDEAAYLDYMFNDASFPNSQGLRNRYDHAHSPITDPDAMNIRSDYYRMLTLLVAITLKINDELSAATGRGYLENFVDWPYYDESVLELAKKLIEKRRDTGCDAESE
;
A
#
# COMPACT_ATOMS: atom_id res chain seq x y z
N MET A 1 16.62 -9.05 29.53
CA MET A 1 15.80 -8.78 30.73
C MET A 1 16.40 -9.45 31.96
N ASP A 2 16.57 -10.75 32.01
CA ASP A 2 17.14 -11.47 33.18
C ASP A 2 18.53 -10.99 33.57
N ARG A 3 19.39 -10.61 32.60
CA ARG A 3 20.72 -10.05 32.87
C ARG A 3 20.64 -8.68 33.56
N CYS A 4 19.73 -7.79 33.13
CA CYS A 4 19.52 -6.49 33.79
C CYS A 4 19.01 -6.64 35.23
N LEU A 5 18.04 -7.51 35.46
CA LEU A 5 17.54 -7.84 36.79
C LEU A 5 18.59 -8.51 37.65
N HIS A 6 19.43 -9.40 37.08
CA HIS A 6 20.55 -10.02 37.75
C HIS A 6 21.61 -9.02 38.18
N ILE A 7 21.95 -8.07 37.30
CA ILE A 7 22.85 -6.95 37.57
C ILE A 7 22.35 -6.11 38.76
N LEU A 8 21.05 -5.75 38.75
CA LEU A 8 20.45 -4.99 39.84
C LEU A 8 20.41 -5.73 41.17
N LYS A 9 20.18 -7.07 41.15
CA LYS A 9 20.13 -7.92 42.35
C LYS A 9 21.50 -8.17 42.99
N GLN A 10 22.62 -8.01 42.24
CA GLN A 10 23.99 -8.14 42.77
C GLN A 10 24.49 -6.95 43.58
N GLY A 11 23.69 -5.87 43.71
CA GLY A 11 23.98 -4.71 44.54
C GLY A 11 24.75 -3.59 43.85
N SER A 12 24.83 -2.44 44.52
CA SER A 12 25.27 -1.13 44.00
C SER A 12 26.76 -1.01 43.62
N HIS A 13 27.51 -2.11 43.52
CA HIS A 13 28.95 -2.09 43.27
C HIS A 13 29.41 -2.95 42.10
N ILE A 14 28.67 -2.91 40.96
CA ILE A 14 29.21 -3.51 39.74
C ILE A 14 30.33 -2.64 39.23
N GLN A 15 31.52 -3.17 39.21
CA GLN A 15 32.68 -2.52 38.63
C GLN A 15 32.51 -2.55 37.12
N ILE A 16 32.47 -1.38 36.48
CA ILE A 16 32.54 -1.27 35.03
C ILE A 16 33.99 -1.49 34.65
N ALA A 17 34.24 -2.64 34.01
CA ALA A 17 35.59 -3.08 33.62
C ALA A 17 35.89 -2.83 32.15
N THR A 18 34.84 -2.78 31.30
CA THR A 18 34.96 -2.62 29.86
C THR A 18 34.01 -1.55 29.34
N ILE A 19 34.22 -1.06 28.12
CA ILE A 19 33.31 -0.15 27.43
C ILE A 19 31.94 -0.79 27.17
N ASN A 20 31.90 -2.10 26.96
CA ASN A 20 30.65 -2.84 26.78
C ASN A 20 29.80 -2.86 28.06
N ASP A 21 30.41 -2.99 29.24
CA ASP A 21 29.70 -2.84 30.51
C ASP A 21 29.11 -1.44 30.70
N ALA A 22 29.84 -0.40 30.22
CA ALA A 22 29.35 0.95 30.27
C ALA A 22 28.16 1.18 29.33
N ILE A 23 28.15 0.56 28.15
CA ILE A 23 27.01 0.59 27.22
C ILE A 23 25.81 -0.12 27.82
N GLU A 24 26.00 -1.31 28.45
CA GLU A 24 24.92 -2.01 29.13
C GLU A 24 24.30 -1.17 30.28
N ALA A 25 25.12 -0.47 31.06
CA ALA A 25 24.62 0.41 32.11
C ALA A 25 23.79 1.58 31.56
N HIS A 26 24.16 2.11 30.39
CA HIS A 26 23.35 3.10 29.68
C HIS A 26 22.03 2.53 29.15
N GLN A 27 22.06 1.35 28.54
CA GLN A 27 20.85 0.69 28.06
C GLN A 27 19.89 0.36 29.21
N LEU A 28 20.41 -0.08 30.37
CA LEU A 28 19.63 -0.29 31.57
C LEU A 28 18.89 1.00 32.00
N LYS A 29 19.58 2.15 31.97
CA LYS A 29 18.97 3.43 32.28
C LYS A 29 17.85 3.78 31.29
N LEU A 30 18.08 3.63 29.98
CA LEU A 30 17.08 3.90 28.96
C LEU A 30 15.85 2.99 29.11
N THR A 31 16.06 1.71 29.40
CA THR A 31 14.97 0.77 29.66
C THR A 31 14.16 1.15 30.89
N PHE A 32 14.83 1.57 31.97
CA PHE A 32 14.14 2.03 33.17
C PHE A 32 13.31 3.31 32.94
N GLU A 33 13.80 4.23 32.10
CA GLU A 33 13.09 5.46 31.76
C GLU A 33 11.91 5.24 30.81
N THR A 34 12.00 4.25 29.89
CA THR A 34 10.98 4.00 28.86
C THR A 34 9.93 2.99 29.30
N VAL A 35 10.29 1.97 30.08
CA VAL A 35 9.40 0.88 30.49
C VAL A 35 9.60 0.56 31.99
N PRO A 36 9.25 1.49 32.91
CA PRO A 36 9.45 1.31 34.34
C PRO A 36 8.69 0.10 34.93
N GLU A 37 7.68 -0.37 34.21
CA GLU A 37 6.84 -1.50 34.60
C GLU A 37 7.61 -2.83 34.72
N PHE A 38 8.66 -3.02 33.91
CA PHE A 38 9.53 -4.20 34.00
C PHE A 38 10.25 -4.37 35.34
N PHE A 39 10.32 -3.32 36.13
CA PHE A 39 11.07 -3.32 37.39
C PHE A 39 10.18 -3.42 38.62
N LYS A 40 8.85 -3.57 38.50
CA LYS A 40 7.88 -3.63 39.61
C LYS A 40 8.06 -4.87 40.52
N GLU A 41 8.67 -5.95 40.04
CA GLU A 41 8.86 -7.17 40.80
C GLU A 41 10.08 -7.17 41.77
N ALA A 42 10.87 -6.09 41.74
CA ALA A 42 12.06 -5.97 42.60
C ALA A 42 11.80 -5.05 43.78
N GLU A 43 10.83 -5.41 44.65
CA GLU A 43 10.31 -4.60 45.78
C GLU A 43 11.34 -4.24 46.87
N ASP A 44 12.53 -4.89 46.90
CA ASP A 44 13.51 -4.73 47.98
C ASP A 44 14.70 -3.81 47.66
N ILE A 45 14.76 -3.18 46.49
CA ILE A 45 15.90 -2.37 46.03
C ILE A 45 15.42 -0.98 45.58
N ASP A 46 16.09 0.07 46.03
CA ASP A 46 15.95 1.40 45.40
C ASP A 46 16.59 1.36 43.99
N ILE A 47 15.79 0.84 43.03
CA ILE A 47 16.19 0.61 41.65
C ILE A 47 16.62 1.91 40.97
N ALA A 48 15.92 3.01 41.23
CA ALA A 48 16.23 4.32 40.65
C ALA A 48 17.63 4.81 41.06
N SER A 49 17.97 4.65 42.35
CA SER A 49 19.30 4.99 42.87
C SER A 49 20.38 4.06 42.31
N ALA A 50 20.12 2.76 42.22
CA ALA A 50 21.07 1.80 41.66
C ALA A 50 21.35 2.07 40.17
N VAL A 51 20.32 2.26 39.34
CA VAL A 51 20.44 2.61 37.92
C VAL A 51 21.22 3.90 37.74
N SER A 52 20.90 4.94 38.51
CA SER A 52 21.57 6.23 38.45
C SER A 52 23.07 6.14 38.83
N SER A 53 23.40 5.34 39.85
CA SER A 53 24.77 5.09 40.29
C SER A 53 25.56 4.33 39.21
N HIS A 54 24.98 3.28 38.62
CA HIS A 54 25.61 2.52 37.52
C HIS A 54 25.91 3.40 36.32
N PHE A 55 24.95 4.22 35.90
CA PHE A 55 25.14 5.15 34.79
C PHE A 55 26.20 6.22 35.11
N ALA A 56 26.24 6.74 36.34
CA ALA A 56 27.30 7.68 36.72
C ALA A 56 28.70 7.05 36.65
N ASN A 57 28.84 5.78 37.08
CA ASN A 57 30.09 5.04 36.95
C ASN A 57 30.46 4.79 35.50
N ALA A 58 29.47 4.43 34.65
CA ALA A 58 29.66 4.28 33.20
C ALA A 58 30.16 5.58 32.55
N CYS A 59 29.56 6.72 32.88
CA CYS A 59 30.01 8.01 32.38
C CYS A 59 31.43 8.37 32.83
N LYS A 60 31.75 8.06 34.07
CA LYS A 60 33.12 8.29 34.59
C LYS A 60 34.14 7.44 33.83
N TYR A 61 33.88 6.14 33.72
CA TYR A 61 34.73 5.20 32.99
C TYR A 61 34.92 5.65 31.54
N THR A 62 33.85 5.90 30.80
CA THR A 62 33.88 6.33 29.40
C THR A 62 34.74 7.58 29.21
N ARG A 63 34.59 8.59 30.06
CA ARG A 63 35.38 9.82 29.99
C ARG A 63 36.87 9.63 30.33
N GLU A 64 37.19 8.79 31.30
CA GLU A 64 38.56 8.50 31.71
C GLU A 64 39.27 7.70 30.61
N THR A 65 38.60 6.70 30.04
CA THR A 65 39.16 5.86 28.97
C THR A 65 39.34 6.68 27.68
N LEU A 66 38.37 7.52 27.27
CA LEU A 66 38.55 8.43 26.12
C LEU A 66 39.72 9.36 26.27
N LYS A 67 40.00 9.88 27.47
CA LYS A 67 41.16 10.73 27.72
C LYS A 67 42.51 9.98 27.66
N SER A 68 42.53 8.71 27.98
CA SER A 68 43.76 7.91 28.06
C SER A 68 44.12 7.20 26.76
N SER A 69 43.12 6.73 26.01
CA SER A 69 43.31 5.83 24.87
C SER A 69 42.83 6.39 23.52
N GLY A 70 42.00 7.47 23.55
CA GLY A 70 41.37 8.02 22.34
C GLY A 70 40.16 7.20 21.85
N ILE A 71 39.43 7.75 20.88
CA ILE A 71 38.17 7.15 20.40
C ILE A 71 38.40 5.88 19.57
N LEU A 72 39.46 5.82 18.79
CA LEU A 72 39.72 4.70 17.89
C LEU A 72 39.99 3.40 18.68
N ASP A 73 40.90 3.44 19.65
CA ASP A 73 41.22 2.27 20.47
C ASP A 73 40.00 1.77 21.25
N ILE A 74 39.18 2.69 21.73
CA ILE A 74 37.94 2.32 22.46
C ILE A 74 36.91 1.69 21.51
N TYR A 75 36.73 2.25 20.31
CA TYR A 75 35.77 1.72 19.36
C TYR A 75 36.14 0.32 18.89
N GLU A 76 37.45 0.01 18.76
CA GLU A 76 37.94 -1.35 18.46
C GLU A 76 37.65 -2.37 19.57
N GLU A 77 37.44 -1.91 20.83
CA GLU A 77 37.02 -2.78 21.94
C GLU A 77 35.51 -2.98 22.01
N VAL A 78 34.72 -2.20 21.26
CA VAL A 78 33.27 -2.32 21.25
C VAL A 78 32.83 -3.58 20.49
N GLU A 79 32.13 -4.47 21.16
CA GLU A 79 31.53 -5.64 20.50
C GLU A 79 30.49 -5.22 19.46
N MET A 80 30.45 -5.91 18.31
CA MET A 80 29.57 -5.58 17.18
C MET A 80 28.10 -5.35 17.58
N GLN A 81 27.59 -6.13 18.54
CA GLN A 81 26.22 -6.00 19.06
C GLN A 81 25.95 -4.68 19.78
N TYR A 82 26.98 -3.95 20.20
CA TYR A 82 26.88 -2.68 20.93
C TYR A 82 27.28 -1.46 20.11
N ALA A 83 27.75 -1.65 18.87
CA ALA A 83 28.27 -0.57 18.03
C ALA A 83 27.25 0.58 17.82
N ALA A 84 25.97 0.23 17.62
CA ALA A 84 24.90 1.23 17.45
C ALA A 84 24.62 2.03 18.75
N GLN A 85 24.76 1.41 19.92
CA GLN A 85 24.46 2.03 21.22
C GLN A 85 25.63 2.84 21.79
N PHE A 86 26.84 2.61 21.29
CA PHE A 86 28.06 3.28 21.77
C PHE A 86 27.97 4.81 21.67
N TRP A 87 27.52 5.34 20.54
CA TRP A 87 27.40 6.78 20.32
C TRP A 87 26.33 7.42 21.19
N GLY A 88 25.28 6.67 21.53
CA GLY A 88 24.29 7.06 22.52
C GLY A 88 24.90 7.24 23.92
N LEU A 89 25.78 6.32 24.35
CA LEU A 89 26.54 6.42 25.60
C LEU A 89 27.49 7.63 25.59
N VAL A 90 28.30 7.79 24.53
CA VAL A 90 29.24 8.92 24.37
C VAL A 90 28.48 10.25 24.57
N HIS A 91 27.35 10.39 23.89
CA HIS A 91 26.50 11.58 24.02
C HIS A 91 25.90 11.74 25.43
N ALA A 92 25.28 10.69 25.98
CA ALA A 92 24.64 10.73 27.29
C ALA A 92 25.62 11.08 28.42
N CYS A 93 26.89 10.70 28.25
CA CYS A 93 27.97 11.06 29.17
C CYS A 93 28.56 12.46 28.93
N GLY A 94 28.19 13.18 27.85
CA GLY A 94 28.82 14.43 27.41
C GLY A 94 30.30 14.24 27.10
N ALA A 95 30.68 13.06 26.61
CA ALA A 95 32.06 12.69 26.33
C ALA A 95 32.48 13.08 24.90
N GLU A 96 31.54 13.46 24.04
CA GLU A 96 31.78 13.92 22.66
C GLU A 96 32.76 15.08 22.56
N ARG A 97 32.83 15.92 23.60
CA ARG A 97 33.74 17.09 23.64
C ARG A 97 35.19 16.69 23.89
N LEU A 98 35.47 15.46 24.22
CA LEU A 98 36.81 14.94 24.44
C LEU A 98 37.42 14.37 23.15
N ILE A 99 36.63 14.29 22.09
CA ILE A 99 37.01 13.72 20.79
C ILE A 99 37.33 14.90 19.85
N SER A 100 38.48 14.85 19.19
CA SER A 100 38.86 15.83 18.17
C SER A 100 38.30 15.48 16.79
N GLY A 101 38.26 16.47 15.89
CA GLY A 101 37.86 16.25 14.50
C GLY A 101 38.79 15.28 13.78
N GLU A 102 40.11 15.35 14.02
CA GLU A 102 41.08 14.45 13.43
C GLU A 102 40.85 12.99 13.85
N GLU A 103 40.52 12.75 15.11
CA GLU A 103 40.18 11.40 15.61
C GLU A 103 38.89 10.86 14.98
N ILE A 104 37.89 11.71 14.70
CA ILE A 104 36.68 11.31 13.99
C ILE A 104 36.99 10.99 12.53
N GLU A 105 37.80 11.79 11.85
CA GLU A 105 38.21 11.48 10.46
C GLU A 105 38.96 10.15 10.40
N GLU A 106 39.88 9.90 11.31
CA GLU A 106 40.61 8.64 11.37
C GLU A 106 39.69 7.46 11.65
N LEU A 107 38.78 7.59 12.61
CA LEU A 107 37.80 6.55 12.93
C LEU A 107 36.93 6.23 11.73
N LEU A 108 36.35 7.23 11.06
CA LEU A 108 35.47 7.05 9.90
C LEU A 108 36.23 6.44 8.70
N SER A 109 37.52 6.69 8.58
CA SER A 109 38.35 6.08 7.53
C SER A 109 38.55 4.57 7.71
N ARG A 110 38.51 4.07 8.95
CA ARG A 110 38.67 2.66 9.30
C ARG A 110 37.34 1.94 9.55
N HIS A 111 36.39 2.64 10.10
CA HIS A 111 35.10 2.15 10.59
C HIS A 111 33.93 2.98 10.01
N ALA A 112 33.78 2.93 8.68
CA ALA A 112 32.71 3.66 7.98
C ALA A 112 31.30 3.29 8.46
N GLU A 113 31.13 2.09 9.00
CA GLU A 113 29.86 1.58 9.55
C GLU A 113 29.34 2.40 10.74
N CYS A 114 30.21 3.11 11.48
CA CYS A 114 29.77 3.93 12.61
C CYS A 114 29.11 5.26 12.18
N LEU A 115 29.27 5.65 10.90
CA LEU A 115 28.70 6.88 10.36
C LEU A 115 27.18 6.97 10.60
N ALA A 116 26.44 5.90 10.34
CA ALA A 116 25.00 5.85 10.54
C ALA A 116 24.61 6.22 11.98
N SER A 117 25.23 5.58 12.97
CA SER A 117 24.93 5.82 14.40
C SER A 117 25.35 7.21 14.89
N ILE A 118 26.39 7.81 14.31
CA ILE A 118 26.76 9.18 14.59
C ILE A 118 25.71 10.15 14.03
N LEU A 119 25.23 9.92 12.80
CA LEU A 119 24.24 10.75 12.14
C LEU A 119 22.86 10.70 12.80
N GLU A 120 22.55 9.70 13.61
CA GLU A 120 21.34 9.64 14.43
C GLU A 120 21.32 10.67 15.56
N ASN A 121 22.44 11.31 15.86
CA ASN A 121 22.56 12.27 16.96
C ASN A 121 22.84 13.70 16.46
N ASP A 122 21.82 14.56 16.47
CA ASP A 122 21.89 15.96 16.02
C ASP A 122 23.03 16.77 16.68
N LYS A 123 23.40 16.47 17.94
CA LYS A 123 24.49 17.18 18.63
C LYS A 123 25.86 16.72 18.15
N LEU A 124 26.04 15.42 17.88
CA LEU A 124 27.29 14.91 17.30
C LEU A 124 27.46 15.45 15.87
N VAL A 125 26.39 15.47 15.08
CA VAL A 125 26.42 16.05 13.73
C VAL A 125 26.80 17.53 13.75
N LYS A 126 26.27 18.31 14.69
CA LYS A 126 26.64 19.72 14.83
C LYS A 126 28.07 19.94 15.30
N LEU A 127 28.60 19.03 16.12
CA LEU A 127 29.97 19.11 16.65
C LEU A 127 31.02 18.75 15.59
N PHE A 128 30.76 17.71 14.80
CA PHE A 128 31.65 17.17 13.78
C PHE A 128 31.15 17.45 12.35
N ASP A 129 30.54 18.62 12.15
CA ASP A 129 29.85 19.01 10.92
C ASP A 129 30.73 18.85 9.66
N THR A 130 31.96 19.35 9.72
CA THR A 130 32.91 19.34 8.60
C THR A 130 33.43 17.92 8.30
N GLU A 131 33.81 17.19 9.33
CA GLU A 131 34.40 15.85 9.25
C GLU A 131 33.38 14.83 8.70
N LEU A 132 32.14 14.92 9.20
CA LEU A 132 31.04 14.07 8.73
C LEU A 132 30.66 14.42 7.29
N GLY A 133 30.60 15.72 6.96
CA GLY A 133 30.33 16.15 5.57
C GLY A 133 31.38 15.63 4.59
N LYS A 134 32.66 15.71 4.95
CA LYS A 134 33.76 15.17 4.15
C LYS A 134 33.65 13.65 4.01
N SER A 135 33.40 12.93 5.10
CA SER A 135 33.24 11.47 5.07
C SER A 135 32.08 11.03 4.15
N LEU A 136 30.97 11.77 4.15
CA LEU A 136 29.83 11.50 3.27
C LEU A 136 30.20 11.69 1.78
N ILE A 137 30.99 12.72 1.45
CA ILE A 137 31.42 13.00 0.06
C ILE A 137 32.45 11.97 -0.41
N ASP A 138 33.39 11.60 0.46
CA ASP A 138 34.48 10.68 0.13
C ASP A 138 34.00 9.23 -0.06
N ASN A 139 32.83 8.86 0.48
CA ASN A 139 32.25 7.51 0.41
C ASN A 139 30.85 7.51 -0.23
N PRO A 140 30.69 7.91 -1.50
CA PRO A 140 29.37 8.17 -2.10
C PRO A 140 28.46 6.94 -2.12
N TYR A 141 28.98 5.73 -2.34
CA TYR A 141 28.17 4.51 -2.36
C TYR A 141 27.45 4.29 -1.02
N TYR A 142 28.20 4.20 0.07
CA TYR A 142 27.65 3.96 1.40
C TYR A 142 26.75 5.12 1.89
N SER A 143 27.19 6.35 1.61
CA SER A 143 26.47 7.57 1.99
C SER A 143 25.12 7.69 1.28
N ALA A 144 25.05 7.40 -0.01
CA ALA A 144 23.81 7.41 -0.76
C ALA A 144 22.84 6.33 -0.27
N GLU A 145 23.32 5.08 -0.09
CA GLU A 145 22.47 4.02 0.47
C GLU A 145 21.86 4.41 1.81
N LEU A 146 22.68 4.99 2.71
CA LEU A 146 22.21 5.44 4.00
C LEU A 146 21.16 6.55 3.88
N ILE A 147 21.43 7.57 3.07
CA ILE A 147 20.53 8.72 2.89
C ILE A 147 19.22 8.29 2.22
N ILE A 148 19.29 7.47 1.16
CA ILE A 148 18.11 7.00 0.44
C ILE A 148 17.24 6.14 1.35
N ARG A 149 17.86 5.18 2.05
CA ARG A 149 17.15 4.29 2.98
C ARG A 149 16.38 5.07 4.05
N GLU A 150 17.02 6.08 4.66
CA GLU A 150 16.42 6.78 5.81
C GLU A 150 15.48 7.93 5.40
N HIS A 151 15.60 8.44 4.19
CA HIS A 151 14.81 9.61 3.76
C HIS A 151 13.86 9.36 2.59
N ALA A 152 14.15 8.38 1.75
CA ALA A 152 13.35 8.13 0.55
C ALA A 152 12.58 6.80 0.59
N THR A 153 12.96 5.86 1.47
CA THR A 153 12.25 4.58 1.58
C THR A 153 11.51 4.47 2.91
N GLU A 154 10.55 3.55 2.98
CA GLU A 154 9.89 3.21 4.23
C GLU A 154 10.84 2.40 5.11
N SER A 155 11.71 3.11 5.82
CA SER A 155 12.63 2.50 6.77
C SER A 155 11.87 1.99 7.99
N ARG A 156 12.20 0.78 8.45
CA ARG A 156 11.73 0.24 9.74
C ARG A 156 12.44 0.88 10.94
N SER A 157 13.52 1.57 10.68
CA SER A 157 14.23 2.35 11.70
C SER A 157 13.34 3.50 12.17
N GLN A 158 13.12 3.60 13.48
CA GLN A 158 12.49 4.79 14.06
C GLN A 158 13.50 5.94 14.22
N ASN A 159 14.75 5.70 13.89
CA ASN A 159 15.84 6.63 14.05
C ASN A 159 15.90 7.57 12.85
N ILE A 160 15.96 8.86 13.12
CA ILE A 160 16.11 9.89 12.10
C ILE A 160 17.60 10.21 11.99
N ILE A 161 18.17 10.18 10.78
CA ILE A 161 19.52 10.71 10.56
C ILE A 161 19.49 12.21 10.26
N TYR A 162 20.51 12.90 10.77
CA TYR A 162 20.70 14.33 10.57
C TYR A 162 21.88 14.54 9.62
N LEU A 163 21.69 15.34 8.57
CA LEU A 163 22.76 15.64 7.63
C LEU A 163 23.57 16.88 8.06
N PRO A 164 24.91 16.85 7.95
CA PRO A 164 25.80 17.96 8.26
C PRO A 164 25.43 19.25 7.53
N LYS A 165 25.47 20.39 8.20
CA LYS A 165 25.06 21.67 7.61
C LYS A 165 26.02 22.18 6.55
N CYS A 166 27.29 21.76 6.60
CA CYS A 166 28.31 22.09 5.60
C CYS A 166 28.00 21.55 4.22
N LEU A 167 27.19 20.47 4.10
CA LEU A 167 26.79 19.92 2.81
C LEU A 167 25.95 20.93 2.03
N SER A 168 26.30 21.12 0.76
CA SER A 168 25.51 21.85 -0.23
C SER A 168 24.63 20.92 -1.07
N GLN A 169 23.69 21.48 -1.86
CA GLN A 169 22.91 20.71 -2.83
C GLN A 169 23.84 20.03 -3.87
N GLY A 170 24.93 20.71 -4.28
CA GLY A 170 25.90 20.12 -5.21
C GLY A 170 26.65 18.92 -4.64
N ASP A 171 26.98 18.95 -3.34
CA ASP A 171 27.61 17.80 -2.66
C ASP A 171 26.62 16.63 -2.59
N PHE A 172 25.36 16.89 -2.25
CA PHE A 172 24.31 15.89 -2.25
C PHE A 172 24.16 15.23 -3.63
N ASP A 173 24.04 16.04 -4.70
CA ASP A 173 23.93 15.52 -6.07
C ASP A 173 25.18 14.76 -6.49
N SER A 174 26.37 15.16 -6.03
CA SER A 174 27.63 14.44 -6.29
C SER A 174 27.67 13.07 -5.61
N ILE A 175 27.18 12.98 -4.37
CA ILE A 175 27.05 11.70 -3.65
C ILE A 175 26.11 10.77 -4.41
N MET A 176 24.92 11.25 -4.82
CA MET A 176 23.94 10.45 -5.56
C MET A 176 24.47 10.02 -6.94
N THR A 177 25.17 10.91 -7.62
CA THR A 177 25.81 10.61 -8.92
C THR A 177 26.91 9.56 -8.78
N GLY A 178 27.76 9.69 -7.76
CA GLY A 178 28.80 8.69 -7.47
C GLY A 178 28.24 7.32 -7.12
N TYR A 179 27.08 7.27 -6.48
CA TYR A 179 26.34 6.02 -6.26
C TYR A 179 25.88 5.38 -7.56
N LEU A 180 25.26 6.17 -8.45
CA LEU A 180 24.77 5.68 -9.74
C LEU A 180 25.88 5.18 -10.68
N ASP A 181 27.13 5.61 -10.46
CA ASP A 181 28.31 5.13 -11.21
C ASP A 181 28.86 3.80 -10.69
N ASP A 182 28.44 3.35 -9.50
CA ASP A 182 28.91 2.11 -8.91
C ASP A 182 28.08 0.92 -9.43
N GLN A 183 28.76 -0.12 -9.93
CA GLN A 183 28.11 -1.33 -10.46
C GLN A 183 27.28 -2.10 -9.42
N ARG A 184 27.49 -1.83 -8.13
CA ARG A 184 26.73 -2.45 -7.03
C ARG A 184 25.45 -1.71 -6.70
N ALA A 185 25.18 -0.58 -7.34
CA ALA A 185 23.99 0.24 -7.04
C ALA A 185 22.70 -0.57 -7.17
N ASN A 186 21.84 -0.46 -6.15
CA ASN A 186 20.61 -1.24 -6.05
C ASN A 186 19.51 -0.59 -6.89
N PRO A 187 18.86 -1.32 -7.82
CA PRO A 187 17.76 -0.79 -8.62
C PRO A 187 16.62 -0.18 -7.79
N ASN A 188 16.28 -0.72 -6.62
CA ASN A 188 15.26 -0.14 -5.75
C ASN A 188 15.64 1.26 -5.24
N TYR A 189 16.93 1.52 -5.01
CA TYR A 189 17.40 2.84 -4.61
C TYR A 189 17.53 3.80 -5.80
N MET A 190 17.80 3.28 -7.01
CA MET A 190 17.69 4.07 -8.25
C MET A 190 16.25 4.54 -8.44
N GLU A 191 15.27 3.65 -8.23
CA GLU A 191 13.85 3.98 -8.27
C GLU A 191 13.48 5.04 -7.23
N ALA A 192 13.95 4.92 -6.00
CA ALA A 192 13.73 5.90 -4.94
C ALA A 192 14.32 7.28 -5.25
N LEU A 193 15.40 7.35 -6.04
CA LEU A 193 15.99 8.62 -6.45
C LEU A 193 15.13 9.38 -7.47
N PHE A 194 14.59 8.73 -8.50
CA PHE A 194 13.74 9.44 -9.45
C PHE A 194 12.31 9.63 -8.95
N ASN A 195 11.82 8.77 -8.07
CA ASN A 195 10.54 8.91 -7.35
C ASN A 195 10.70 9.57 -5.97
N TRP A 196 11.71 10.41 -5.77
CA TRP A 196 11.99 11.01 -4.47
C TRP A 196 10.74 11.64 -3.82
N PRO A 197 10.40 11.29 -2.56
CA PRO A 197 9.15 11.65 -1.93
C PRO A 197 9.06 13.15 -1.62
N SER A 198 8.31 13.87 -2.43
CA SER A 198 8.11 15.32 -2.26
C SER A 198 7.22 15.60 -1.07
N GLY A 199 7.76 16.31 -0.06
CA GLY A 199 7.01 16.75 1.13
C GLY A 199 6.79 15.69 2.21
N ALA A 200 7.04 14.42 1.95
CA ALA A 200 6.93 13.36 2.95
C ALA A 200 8.24 13.14 3.72
N THR A 201 9.38 13.45 3.13
CA THR A 201 10.70 13.32 3.77
C THR A 201 11.06 14.51 4.65
N LYS A 202 11.84 14.24 5.71
CA LYS A 202 12.49 15.27 6.53
C LYS A 202 13.86 15.70 5.98
N CYS A 203 14.31 15.13 4.87
CA CYS A 203 15.55 15.53 4.21
C CYS A 203 15.42 16.96 3.68
N ARG A 204 16.44 17.79 3.95
CA ARG A 204 16.49 19.17 3.43
C ARG A 204 16.90 19.24 1.96
N PHE A 205 17.39 18.14 1.39
CA PHE A 205 17.79 18.01 0.00
C PHE A 205 16.81 17.13 -0.76
N SER A 206 16.76 17.33 -2.06
CA SER A 206 16.12 16.44 -3.01
C SER A 206 17.01 16.29 -4.24
N PRO A 207 17.01 15.13 -4.93
CA PRO A 207 17.77 14.96 -6.16
C PRO A 207 17.40 16.04 -7.19
N SER A 208 18.42 16.62 -7.84
CA SER A 208 18.18 17.53 -8.95
C SER A 208 17.54 16.80 -10.14
N PRO A 209 16.91 17.53 -11.08
CA PRO A 209 16.35 16.92 -12.29
C PRO A 209 17.37 16.06 -13.06
N ASP A 210 18.64 16.49 -13.11
CA ASP A 210 19.71 15.73 -13.78
C ASP A 210 19.99 14.40 -13.09
N VAL A 211 20.04 14.38 -11.76
CA VAL A 211 20.21 13.15 -10.95
C VAL A 211 19.01 12.23 -11.16
N LYS A 212 17.78 12.76 -11.17
CA LYS A 212 16.57 11.96 -11.40
C LYS A 212 16.56 11.30 -12.78
N VAL A 213 16.91 12.04 -13.82
CA VAL A 213 17.00 11.51 -15.19
C VAL A 213 18.04 10.40 -15.27
N ARG A 214 19.22 10.62 -14.67
CA ARG A 214 20.28 9.62 -14.64
C ARG A 214 19.90 8.38 -13.84
N ALA A 215 19.23 8.54 -12.71
CA ALA A 215 18.71 7.43 -11.89
C ALA A 215 17.69 6.59 -12.68
N LYS A 216 16.79 7.26 -13.44
CA LYS A 216 15.83 6.56 -14.30
C LYS A 216 16.52 5.78 -15.41
N GLN A 217 17.52 6.36 -16.07
CA GLN A 217 18.31 5.66 -17.10
C GLN A 217 19.03 4.44 -16.53
N ALA A 218 19.72 4.59 -15.39
CA ALA A 218 20.41 3.48 -14.73
C ALA A 218 19.45 2.37 -14.30
N TYR A 219 18.27 2.74 -13.82
CA TYR A 219 17.21 1.78 -13.49
C TYR A 219 16.73 1.00 -14.72
N ASP A 220 16.43 1.70 -15.82
CA ASP A 220 15.95 1.06 -17.06
C ASP A 220 17.01 0.10 -17.60
N GLU A 221 18.31 0.49 -17.59
CA GLU A 221 19.41 -0.37 -18.00
C GLU A 221 19.54 -1.61 -17.08
N ALA A 222 19.40 -1.44 -15.77
CA ALA A 222 19.45 -2.55 -14.82
C ALA A 222 18.27 -3.52 -15.01
N MET A 223 17.06 -3.02 -15.26
CA MET A 223 15.88 -3.83 -15.54
C MET A 223 16.03 -4.57 -16.88
N ASP A 224 16.49 -3.91 -17.93
CA ASP A 224 16.74 -4.54 -19.22
C ASP A 224 17.75 -5.68 -19.11
N GLU A 225 18.80 -5.53 -18.31
CA GLU A 225 19.80 -6.59 -18.07
C GLU A 225 19.20 -7.76 -17.28
N LEU A 226 18.40 -7.46 -16.24
CA LEU A 226 17.75 -8.48 -15.41
C LEU A 226 16.79 -9.35 -16.23
N PHE A 227 16.04 -8.76 -17.15
CA PHE A 227 15.04 -9.47 -17.96
C PHE A 227 15.60 -10.06 -19.27
N ARG A 228 16.83 -9.72 -19.67
CA ARG A 228 17.49 -10.35 -20.84
C ARG A 228 17.79 -11.83 -20.68
N GLN A 229 17.80 -12.36 -19.47
CA GLN A 229 18.29 -13.71 -19.16
C GLN A 229 17.17 -14.75 -19.01
N ASP A 230 15.96 -14.53 -19.52
CA ASP A 230 14.77 -15.43 -19.37
C ASP A 230 14.49 -15.82 -17.89
N ALA A 231 14.89 -15.00 -16.94
CA ALA A 231 14.84 -15.30 -15.51
C ALA A 231 13.55 -14.79 -14.85
N GLY A 232 12.58 -14.27 -15.59
CA GLY A 232 11.34 -13.71 -15.10
C GLY A 232 10.17 -14.70 -15.07
N LEU A 233 9.22 -14.46 -14.16
CA LEU A 233 7.89 -15.07 -14.21
C LEU A 233 7.05 -14.28 -15.22
N GLU A 234 6.74 -14.88 -16.38
CA GLU A 234 5.79 -14.30 -17.32
C GLU A 234 4.36 -14.53 -16.84
N TYR A 235 3.62 -13.48 -16.62
CA TYR A 235 2.18 -13.53 -16.44
C TYR A 235 1.49 -12.78 -17.58
N GLY A 236 0.33 -13.24 -17.98
CA GLY A 236 -0.41 -12.68 -19.12
C GLY A 236 -1.87 -12.42 -18.80
N ALA A 237 -2.40 -11.35 -19.36
CA ALA A 237 -3.82 -11.06 -19.38
C ALA A 237 -4.28 -11.02 -20.84
N GLY A 238 -5.31 -11.78 -21.19
CA GLY A 238 -5.84 -11.85 -22.54
C GLY A 238 -7.36 -11.79 -22.58
N VAL A 239 -7.89 -11.26 -23.68
CA VAL A 239 -9.34 -11.28 -23.95
C VAL A 239 -9.57 -11.77 -25.37
N GLN A 240 -10.53 -12.69 -25.51
CA GLN A 240 -10.95 -13.28 -26.78
C GLN A 240 -12.46 -13.07 -26.96
N ILE A 241 -12.88 -12.73 -28.19
CA ILE A 241 -14.29 -12.76 -28.58
C ILE A 241 -14.52 -14.04 -29.35
N ASP A 242 -15.39 -14.92 -28.84
CA ASP A 242 -15.62 -16.27 -29.35
C ASP A 242 -17.00 -16.38 -29.98
N PRO A 243 -17.08 -16.68 -31.32
CA PRO A 243 -18.34 -16.81 -32.02
C PRO A 243 -19.12 -18.06 -31.64
N GLU A 244 -18.46 -19.09 -31.11
CA GLU A 244 -19.09 -20.37 -30.74
C GLU A 244 -19.50 -20.45 -29.28
N GLN A 245 -19.04 -19.49 -28.46
CA GLN A 245 -19.34 -19.46 -27.02
C GLN A 245 -20.78 -19.11 -26.75
N ILE A 246 -21.46 -19.94 -25.96
CA ILE A 246 -22.86 -19.73 -25.54
C ILE A 246 -22.94 -18.82 -24.28
N ALA A 247 -22.06 -19.09 -23.29
CA ALA A 247 -22.03 -18.29 -22.08
C ALA A 247 -21.51 -16.87 -22.37
N CYS A 248 -22.13 -15.85 -21.80
CA CYS A 248 -21.74 -14.45 -22.03
C CYS A 248 -20.26 -14.18 -21.77
N LYS A 249 -19.69 -14.75 -20.70
CA LYS A 249 -18.26 -14.69 -20.31
C LYS A 249 -17.74 -16.08 -19.97
N GLY A 250 -16.51 -16.37 -20.37
CA GLY A 250 -15.74 -17.54 -19.97
C GLY A 250 -14.38 -17.14 -19.44
N VAL A 251 -13.74 -18.04 -18.69
CA VAL A 251 -12.41 -17.82 -18.11
C VAL A 251 -11.55 -19.05 -18.36
N LYS A 252 -10.33 -18.84 -18.85
CA LYS A 252 -9.32 -19.87 -19.04
C LYS A 252 -8.03 -19.46 -18.32
N VAL A 253 -7.48 -20.37 -17.53
CA VAL A 253 -6.21 -20.17 -16.83
C VAL A 253 -5.21 -21.18 -17.38
N GLU A 254 -4.09 -20.70 -17.93
CA GLU A 254 -2.98 -21.52 -18.43
C GLU A 254 -1.68 -21.03 -17.82
N GLY A 255 -1.15 -21.76 -16.83
CA GLY A 255 0.00 -21.31 -16.05
C GLY A 255 -0.33 -20.02 -15.30
N LEU A 256 0.41 -18.95 -15.58
CA LEU A 256 0.17 -17.59 -15.04
C LEU A 256 -0.57 -16.68 -16.03
N THR A 257 -1.09 -17.22 -17.13
CA THR A 257 -1.89 -16.47 -18.10
C THR A 257 -3.36 -16.67 -17.83
N LEU A 258 -4.08 -15.57 -17.68
CA LEU A 258 -5.53 -15.50 -17.50
C LEU A 258 -6.16 -14.94 -18.78
N THR A 259 -7.02 -15.73 -19.44
CA THR A 259 -7.73 -15.31 -20.66
C THR A 259 -9.22 -15.30 -20.40
N TYR A 260 -9.85 -14.15 -20.60
CA TYR A 260 -11.31 -14.03 -20.64
C TYR A 260 -11.80 -14.23 -22.08
N SER A 261 -12.98 -14.86 -22.22
CA SER A 261 -13.67 -14.97 -23.49
C SER A 261 -15.09 -14.41 -23.37
N PHE A 262 -15.50 -13.63 -24.38
CA PHE A 262 -16.86 -13.11 -24.49
C PHE A 262 -17.57 -13.72 -25.68
N SER A 263 -18.85 -14.06 -25.52
CA SER A 263 -19.68 -14.55 -26.61
C SER A 263 -19.95 -13.45 -27.65
N GLU A 264 -19.51 -13.67 -28.90
CA GLU A 264 -19.80 -12.74 -29.99
C GLU A 264 -21.31 -12.58 -30.22
N THR A 265 -22.05 -13.67 -30.16
CA THR A 265 -23.53 -13.70 -30.34
C THR A 265 -24.20 -12.84 -29.28
N TRP A 266 -23.76 -12.93 -28.04
CA TRP A 266 -24.27 -12.12 -26.93
C TRP A 266 -24.00 -10.64 -27.15
N LEU A 267 -22.74 -10.26 -27.37
CA LEU A 267 -22.34 -8.87 -27.59
C LEU A 267 -23.01 -8.24 -28.80
N ALA A 268 -23.24 -9.02 -29.88
CA ALA A 268 -23.90 -8.54 -31.09
C ALA A 268 -25.40 -8.29 -30.91
N LYS A 269 -26.05 -8.97 -29.95
CA LYS A 269 -27.47 -8.80 -29.65
C LYS A 269 -27.77 -7.52 -28.88
N TYR A 270 -26.83 -7.06 -28.03
CA TYR A 270 -27.03 -5.99 -27.06
C TYR A 270 -26.09 -4.81 -27.37
N THR A 271 -26.51 -3.95 -28.32
CA THR A 271 -25.68 -2.84 -28.86
C THR A 271 -26.33 -1.46 -28.75
N ASP A 272 -27.46 -1.32 -28.05
CA ASP A 272 -27.97 0.00 -27.63
C ASP A 272 -27.16 0.54 -26.44
N ASN A 273 -27.25 1.84 -26.16
CA ASN A 273 -26.40 2.49 -25.17
C ASN A 273 -26.59 1.92 -23.76
N ALA A 274 -27.82 1.63 -23.36
CA ALA A 274 -28.11 1.04 -22.04
C ALA A 274 -27.49 -0.36 -21.91
N SER A 275 -27.64 -1.19 -22.94
CA SER A 275 -27.03 -2.53 -22.99
C SER A 275 -25.51 -2.48 -23.00
N ILE A 276 -24.90 -1.49 -23.68
CA ILE A 276 -23.45 -1.28 -23.65
C ILE A 276 -22.98 -0.96 -22.22
N MET A 277 -23.66 -0.06 -21.52
CA MET A 277 -23.31 0.28 -20.13
C MET A 277 -23.53 -0.89 -19.17
N ASN A 278 -24.58 -1.68 -19.38
CA ASN A 278 -24.81 -2.91 -18.63
C ASN A 278 -23.72 -3.98 -18.89
N ASN A 279 -23.23 -4.11 -20.10
CA ASN A 279 -22.07 -4.95 -20.38
C ASN A 279 -20.82 -4.45 -19.63
N CYS A 280 -20.59 -3.14 -19.58
CA CYS A 280 -19.52 -2.57 -18.75
C CYS A 280 -19.68 -2.94 -17.26
N ARG A 281 -20.92 -3.02 -16.77
CA ARG A 281 -21.22 -3.35 -15.38
C ARG A 281 -21.04 -4.83 -15.05
N TYR A 282 -21.47 -5.74 -15.93
CA TYR A 282 -21.65 -7.15 -15.61
C TYR A 282 -20.66 -8.10 -16.31
N LEU A 283 -20.07 -7.68 -17.43
CA LEU A 283 -19.10 -8.50 -18.17
C LEU A 283 -17.66 -8.06 -17.94
N LEU A 284 -17.41 -6.74 -17.85
CA LEU A 284 -16.05 -6.23 -17.67
C LEU A 284 -15.73 -6.17 -16.18
N ASP A 285 -14.53 -6.59 -15.82
CA ASP A 285 -14.06 -6.56 -14.42
C ASP A 285 -13.51 -5.16 -14.03
N VAL A 286 -14.25 -4.11 -14.38
CA VAL A 286 -13.94 -2.73 -13.99
C VAL A 286 -14.45 -2.42 -12.59
N VAL A 287 -15.67 -2.88 -12.31
CA VAL A 287 -16.32 -2.80 -11.00
C VAL A 287 -16.90 -4.17 -10.69
N ASP A 288 -16.66 -4.67 -9.50
CA ASP A 288 -17.16 -5.98 -9.08
C ASP A 288 -18.66 -5.97 -8.76
N ARG A 289 -19.19 -7.14 -8.40
CA ARG A 289 -20.64 -7.28 -8.09
C ARG A 289 -21.05 -6.55 -6.81
N SER A 290 -20.11 -6.25 -5.91
CA SER A 290 -20.37 -5.46 -4.71
C SER A 290 -20.38 -3.95 -4.96
N GLY A 291 -19.95 -3.52 -6.15
CA GLY A 291 -19.82 -2.13 -6.52
C GLY A 291 -18.45 -1.54 -6.20
N LEU A 292 -17.44 -2.36 -5.87
CA LEU A 292 -16.06 -1.94 -5.68
C LEU A 292 -15.30 -2.04 -6.99
N MET A 293 -14.36 -1.10 -7.24
CA MET A 293 -13.44 -1.18 -8.38
C MET A 293 -12.49 -2.38 -8.20
N ALA A 294 -12.24 -3.11 -9.28
CA ALA A 294 -11.41 -4.30 -9.22
C ALA A 294 -9.89 -4.01 -9.26
N SER A 295 -9.48 -2.88 -9.87
CA SER A 295 -8.08 -2.56 -10.12
C SER A 295 -7.26 -2.05 -8.92
N PRO A 296 -7.84 -1.43 -7.86
CA PRO A 296 -7.06 -0.95 -6.73
C PRO A 296 -6.21 -2.04 -6.07
N ALA A 297 -5.03 -1.64 -5.58
CA ALA A 297 -4.24 -2.47 -4.69
C ALA A 297 -4.75 -2.34 -3.25
N HIS A 298 -4.76 -3.45 -2.52
CA HIS A 298 -5.16 -3.48 -1.11
C HIS A 298 -3.94 -3.73 -0.23
N SER A 299 -3.90 -3.10 0.94
CA SER A 299 -2.72 -3.09 1.82
C SER A 299 -2.29 -4.47 2.33
N HIS A 300 -3.22 -5.43 2.38
CA HIS A 300 -3.00 -6.78 2.90
C HIS A 300 -2.95 -7.87 1.82
N GLU A 301 -2.94 -7.49 0.57
CA GLU A 301 -2.97 -8.41 -0.57
C GLU A 301 -1.62 -9.10 -0.82
N GLU A 302 -0.54 -8.39 -0.55
CA GLU A 302 0.81 -8.93 -0.65
C GLU A 302 1.15 -9.77 0.58
N SER A 303 1.83 -10.93 0.38
CA SER A 303 2.27 -11.75 1.52
C SER A 303 3.23 -10.95 2.40
N GLY A 304 3.14 -11.13 3.73
CA GLY A 304 3.97 -10.40 4.68
C GLY A 304 5.47 -10.59 4.42
N LEU A 305 5.89 -11.74 3.89
CA LEU A 305 7.28 -11.99 3.51
C LEU A 305 7.73 -11.11 2.33
N LEU A 306 6.91 -10.99 1.28
CA LEU A 306 7.22 -10.14 0.11
C LEU A 306 7.22 -8.66 0.50
N ALA A 307 6.23 -8.23 1.29
CA ALA A 307 6.19 -6.88 1.85
C ALA A 307 7.40 -6.57 2.76
N MET A 308 8.00 -7.62 3.36
CA MET A 308 9.22 -7.49 4.17
C MET A 308 10.49 -7.36 3.34
N LEU A 309 10.54 -7.95 2.18
CA LEU A 309 11.71 -7.96 1.30
C LEU A 309 11.74 -6.77 0.34
N GLY A 310 10.58 -6.17 0.07
CA GLY A 310 10.46 -4.99 -0.79
C GLY A 310 11.01 -3.73 -0.10
N SER A 311 11.77 -2.94 -0.85
CA SER A 311 12.14 -1.57 -0.46
C SER A 311 11.18 -0.63 -1.19
N HIS A 312 10.22 -0.05 -0.45
CA HIS A 312 9.22 0.85 -1.01
C HIS A 312 9.62 2.30 -0.83
N VAL A 313 9.32 3.13 -1.82
CA VAL A 313 9.50 4.58 -1.72
C VAL A 313 8.49 5.16 -0.73
N LEU A 314 8.92 6.07 0.12
CA LEU A 314 8.08 6.68 1.13
C LEU A 314 6.89 7.42 0.48
N GLY A 315 5.68 6.98 0.83
CA GLY A 315 4.44 7.57 0.32
C GLY A 315 4.09 7.21 -1.13
N GLU A 316 4.70 6.17 -1.72
CA GLU A 316 4.30 5.67 -3.03
C GLU A 316 2.96 4.94 -3.00
N TYR A 317 2.29 4.88 -4.13
CA TYR A 317 1.18 3.97 -4.34
C TYR A 317 1.72 2.56 -4.64
N ARG A 318 1.37 1.58 -3.80
CA ARG A 318 1.91 0.22 -3.89
C ARG A 318 1.05 -0.66 -4.80
N MET A 319 1.45 -0.75 -6.07
CA MET A 319 0.93 -1.78 -6.95
C MET A 319 1.66 -3.10 -6.69
N ASN A 320 0.92 -4.16 -6.47
CA ASN A 320 1.45 -5.52 -6.36
C ASN A 320 1.14 -6.34 -7.64
N THR A 321 1.67 -7.55 -7.74
CA THR A 321 1.47 -8.43 -8.92
C THR A 321 -0.01 -8.70 -9.18
N ILE A 322 -0.83 -8.87 -8.13
CA ILE A 322 -2.26 -9.19 -8.26
C ILE A 322 -3.03 -7.97 -8.78
N SER A 323 -2.81 -6.79 -8.19
CA SER A 323 -3.46 -5.55 -8.63
C SER A 323 -3.03 -5.14 -10.04
N ASN A 324 -1.74 -5.32 -10.40
CA ASN A 324 -1.26 -5.11 -11.77
C ASN A 324 -1.97 -6.04 -12.78
N MET A 325 -2.18 -7.30 -12.42
CA MET A 325 -2.90 -8.23 -13.28
C MET A 325 -4.37 -7.86 -13.42
N ARG A 326 -5.05 -7.44 -12.33
CA ARG A 326 -6.44 -6.98 -12.39
C ARG A 326 -6.59 -5.70 -13.23
N GLU A 327 -5.69 -4.72 -13.06
CA GLU A 327 -5.66 -3.51 -13.90
C GLU A 327 -5.47 -3.86 -15.37
N SER A 328 -4.51 -4.73 -15.67
CA SER A 328 -4.22 -5.16 -17.04
C SER A 328 -5.42 -5.86 -17.67
N LEU A 329 -6.12 -6.73 -16.93
CA LEU A 329 -7.33 -7.42 -17.39
C LEU A 329 -8.45 -6.43 -17.68
N ALA A 330 -8.79 -5.54 -16.74
CA ALA A 330 -9.82 -4.53 -16.91
C ALA A 330 -9.56 -3.66 -18.15
N ASN A 331 -8.31 -3.23 -18.36
CA ASN A 331 -7.93 -2.46 -19.53
C ASN A 331 -8.08 -3.26 -20.84
N VAL A 332 -7.61 -4.49 -20.90
CA VAL A 332 -7.71 -5.34 -22.11
C VAL A 332 -9.15 -5.70 -22.42
N GLU A 333 -10.01 -5.92 -21.42
CA GLU A 333 -11.45 -6.11 -21.60
C GLU A 333 -12.12 -4.88 -22.23
N VAL A 334 -11.84 -3.68 -21.71
CA VAL A 334 -12.37 -2.43 -22.28
C VAL A 334 -11.88 -2.22 -23.72
N VAL A 335 -10.60 -2.48 -24.00
CA VAL A 335 -10.03 -2.41 -25.36
C VAL A 335 -10.72 -3.38 -26.30
N ALA A 336 -10.89 -4.65 -25.90
CA ALA A 336 -11.51 -5.67 -26.72
C ALA A 336 -12.97 -5.34 -27.01
N TYR A 337 -13.70 -4.88 -25.98
CA TYR A 337 -15.11 -4.48 -26.11
C TYR A 337 -15.28 -3.24 -27.00
N ALA A 338 -14.46 -2.21 -26.81
CA ALA A 338 -14.48 -1.01 -27.66
C ALA A 338 -14.19 -1.34 -29.13
N ASN A 339 -13.16 -2.17 -29.40
CA ASN A 339 -12.85 -2.62 -30.76
C ASN A 339 -14.00 -3.44 -31.38
N PHE A 340 -14.66 -4.29 -30.59
CA PHE A 340 -15.83 -5.03 -31.04
C PHE A 340 -16.98 -4.08 -31.43
N LEU A 341 -17.28 -3.10 -30.59
CA LEU A 341 -18.32 -2.10 -30.88
C LEU A 341 -18.00 -1.30 -32.13
N GLU A 342 -16.76 -0.84 -32.30
CA GLU A 342 -16.31 -0.13 -33.51
C GLU A 342 -16.50 -0.97 -34.78
N SER A 343 -16.23 -2.28 -34.73
CA SER A 343 -16.45 -3.20 -35.85
C SER A 343 -17.93 -3.26 -36.27
N ARG A 344 -18.85 -2.89 -35.39
CA ARG A 344 -20.30 -2.87 -35.58
C ARG A 344 -20.84 -1.45 -35.82
N GLY A 345 -19.94 -0.45 -35.98
CA GLY A 345 -20.33 0.95 -36.18
C GLY A 345 -20.92 1.62 -34.92
N LYS A 346 -20.58 1.11 -33.73
CA LYS A 346 -20.93 1.64 -32.42
C LYS A 346 -19.68 2.05 -31.66
N ARG A 347 -19.81 2.88 -30.64
CA ARG A 347 -18.69 3.30 -29.81
C ARG A 347 -19.05 3.25 -28.32
N LEU A 348 -18.11 2.87 -27.49
CA LEU A 348 -18.25 2.92 -26.06
C LEU A 348 -18.41 4.37 -25.57
N GLU A 349 -17.68 5.29 -26.20
CA GLU A 349 -17.78 6.73 -25.92
C GLU A 349 -19.20 7.27 -26.14
N ASP A 350 -19.92 6.82 -27.18
CA ASP A 350 -21.30 7.26 -27.44
C ASP A 350 -22.27 6.81 -26.33
N ALA A 351 -22.04 5.63 -25.74
CA ALA A 351 -22.83 5.15 -24.60
C ALA A 351 -22.52 5.92 -23.31
N LEU A 352 -21.25 6.28 -23.10
CA LEU A 352 -20.86 7.16 -21.98
C LEU A 352 -21.46 8.55 -22.13
N GLU A 353 -21.35 9.18 -23.32
CA GLU A 353 -21.99 10.48 -23.59
C GLU A 353 -23.51 10.42 -23.38
N TRP A 354 -24.17 9.38 -23.87
CA TRP A 354 -25.59 9.16 -23.65
C TRP A 354 -25.93 9.09 -22.16
N THR A 355 -25.11 8.44 -21.36
CA THR A 355 -25.34 8.30 -19.91
C THR A 355 -25.39 9.67 -19.23
N TYR A 356 -24.43 10.55 -19.52
CA TYR A 356 -24.37 11.89 -18.90
C TYR A 356 -25.35 12.88 -19.52
N ASN A 357 -25.50 12.87 -20.85
CA ASN A 357 -26.26 13.89 -21.56
C ASN A 357 -27.77 13.61 -21.61
N VAL A 358 -28.18 12.33 -21.46
CA VAL A 358 -29.57 11.90 -21.63
C VAL A 358 -30.04 11.10 -20.42
N TYR A 359 -29.41 9.97 -20.12
CA TYR A 359 -29.89 8.98 -19.17
C TYR A 359 -30.05 9.56 -17.75
N PHE A 360 -29.07 10.26 -17.21
CA PHE A 360 -29.15 10.83 -15.86
C PHE A 360 -30.32 11.85 -15.72
N ALA A 361 -30.62 12.61 -16.79
CA ALA A 361 -31.71 13.54 -16.79
C ALA A 361 -33.10 12.83 -16.87
N GLU A 362 -33.22 11.83 -17.74
CA GLU A 362 -34.48 11.11 -17.95
C GLU A 362 -34.79 10.18 -16.78
N GLU A 363 -33.76 9.46 -16.30
CA GLU A 363 -33.93 8.41 -15.30
C GLU A 363 -34.00 8.94 -13.87
N TYR A 364 -33.13 9.88 -13.51
CA TYR A 364 -33.04 10.42 -12.15
C TYR A 364 -33.58 11.85 -12.01
N SER A 365 -34.07 12.43 -13.10
CA SER A 365 -34.52 13.83 -13.14
C SER A 365 -33.44 14.83 -12.74
N ILE A 366 -32.15 14.51 -13.03
CA ILE A 366 -31.01 15.34 -12.70
C ILE A 366 -30.45 15.93 -14.00
N SER A 367 -30.69 17.21 -14.23
CA SER A 367 -30.15 17.93 -15.37
C SER A 367 -28.80 18.60 -15.04
N GLY A 368 -28.00 18.87 -16.08
CA GLY A 368 -26.74 19.63 -15.98
C GLY A 368 -25.48 18.76 -16.06
N PHE A 369 -25.59 17.45 -16.00
CA PHE A 369 -24.49 16.60 -16.42
C PHE A 369 -24.25 16.76 -17.93
N SER A 370 -22.97 16.77 -18.31
CA SER A 370 -22.60 16.78 -19.73
C SER A 370 -21.23 16.13 -19.91
N LEU A 371 -21.08 15.39 -21.02
CA LEU A 371 -19.85 14.76 -21.44
C LEU A 371 -19.72 14.89 -22.94
N ALA A 372 -18.49 15.19 -23.44
CA ALA A 372 -18.19 15.30 -24.87
C ALA A 372 -16.87 14.61 -25.15
N LEU A 373 -16.91 13.38 -25.66
CA LEU A 373 -15.75 12.55 -25.91
C LEU A 373 -15.23 12.72 -27.35
N PRO A 374 -13.93 12.45 -27.61
CA PRO A 374 -13.35 12.66 -28.92
C PRO A 374 -13.96 11.78 -30.00
N SER A 375 -14.00 12.28 -31.23
CA SER A 375 -14.50 11.53 -32.39
C SER A 375 -13.58 10.36 -32.73
N SER A 376 -14.11 9.36 -33.45
CA SER A 376 -13.35 8.20 -33.91
C SER A 376 -12.15 8.57 -34.80
N GLY A 377 -12.25 9.63 -35.59
CA GLY A 377 -11.19 10.09 -36.51
C GLY A 377 -10.12 10.95 -35.85
N ALA A 378 -10.19 11.27 -34.58
CA ALA A 378 -9.14 12.01 -33.87
C ALA A 378 -7.89 11.14 -33.68
N SER A 379 -6.69 11.74 -33.69
CA SER A 379 -5.45 11.06 -33.32
C SER A 379 -5.52 10.59 -31.86
N TRP A 380 -4.75 9.56 -31.51
CA TRP A 380 -4.72 9.07 -30.11
C TRP A 380 -4.25 10.15 -29.15
N LEU A 381 -3.34 11.03 -29.59
CA LEU A 381 -2.92 12.20 -28.83
C LEU A 381 -4.08 13.15 -28.54
N ASP A 382 -4.87 13.50 -29.56
CA ASP A 382 -6.00 14.40 -29.38
C ASP A 382 -7.10 13.76 -28.52
N LYS A 383 -7.26 12.44 -28.62
CA LYS A 383 -8.15 11.68 -27.76
C LYS A 383 -7.70 11.78 -26.29
N CYS A 384 -6.39 11.60 -26.00
CA CYS A 384 -5.86 11.73 -24.64
C CYS A 384 -6.02 13.15 -24.08
N LYS A 385 -5.73 14.18 -24.90
CA LYS A 385 -5.92 15.58 -24.49
C LYS A 385 -7.39 15.94 -24.21
N SER A 386 -8.32 15.27 -24.85
CA SER A 386 -9.76 15.54 -24.70
C SER A 386 -10.37 14.82 -23.50
N ILE A 387 -10.01 13.55 -23.26
CA ILE A 387 -10.68 12.72 -22.24
C ILE A 387 -10.35 13.16 -20.81
N GLY A 388 -9.15 13.65 -20.52
CA GLY A 388 -8.75 14.10 -19.19
C GLY A 388 -9.67 15.21 -18.64
N PRO A 389 -9.85 16.34 -19.35
CA PRO A 389 -10.81 17.38 -18.97
C PRO A 389 -12.25 16.89 -18.82
N GLU A 390 -12.69 15.89 -19.60
CA GLU A 390 -14.04 15.35 -19.51
C GLU A 390 -14.23 14.47 -18.27
N ILE A 391 -13.21 13.69 -17.87
CA ILE A 391 -13.22 13.00 -16.57
C ILE A 391 -13.35 14.01 -15.43
N GLU A 392 -12.57 15.10 -15.48
CA GLU A 392 -12.66 16.16 -14.47
C GLU A 392 -14.04 16.83 -14.47
N ARG A 393 -14.64 17.07 -15.64
CA ARG A 393 -15.98 17.64 -15.78
C ARG A 393 -17.05 16.72 -15.12
N ALA A 394 -17.00 15.42 -15.40
CA ALA A 394 -17.92 14.44 -14.82
C ALA A 394 -17.84 14.46 -13.29
N VAL A 395 -16.63 14.43 -12.74
CA VAL A 395 -16.35 14.43 -11.30
C VAL A 395 -16.80 15.75 -10.64
N LYS A 396 -16.50 16.91 -11.27
CA LYS A 396 -16.95 18.22 -10.78
C LYS A 396 -18.47 18.37 -10.81
N SER A 397 -19.12 17.89 -11.86
CA SER A 397 -20.58 17.89 -11.97
C SER A 397 -21.21 17.12 -10.80
N TYR A 398 -20.68 15.91 -10.54
CA TYR A 398 -21.14 15.10 -9.41
C TYR A 398 -20.83 15.78 -8.06
N SER A 399 -19.63 16.35 -7.87
CA SER A 399 -19.26 17.06 -6.65
C SER A 399 -20.20 18.24 -6.34
N ILE A 400 -20.56 19.01 -7.35
CA ILE A 400 -21.54 20.11 -7.21
C ILE A 400 -22.90 19.51 -6.83
N TYR A 401 -23.36 18.48 -7.54
CA TYR A 401 -24.65 17.85 -7.26
C TYR A 401 -24.73 17.29 -5.84
N SER A 402 -23.71 16.57 -5.39
CA SER A 402 -23.69 15.94 -4.06
C SER A 402 -23.76 16.95 -2.91
N ARG A 403 -23.33 18.19 -3.13
CA ARG A 403 -23.33 19.26 -2.11
C ARG A 403 -24.60 20.11 -2.10
N ILE A 404 -25.17 20.39 -3.26
CA ILE A 404 -26.27 21.36 -3.38
C ILE A 404 -27.53 20.81 -4.06
N GLY A 405 -27.53 19.52 -4.49
CA GLY A 405 -28.68 18.86 -5.09
C GLY A 405 -29.04 19.30 -6.51
N LYS A 406 -28.22 20.13 -7.15
CA LYS A 406 -28.39 20.57 -8.54
C LYS A 406 -27.02 20.83 -9.18
N ILE A 407 -26.95 20.75 -10.50
CA ILE A 407 -25.76 21.14 -11.24
C ILE A 407 -26.03 22.49 -11.90
N ASP A 408 -25.18 23.47 -11.63
CA ASP A 408 -25.30 24.84 -12.13
C ASP A 408 -23.94 25.32 -12.63
N GLY A 409 -23.91 25.78 -13.89
CA GLY A 409 -22.68 26.23 -14.53
C GLY A 409 -21.97 27.37 -13.80
N ASP A 410 -22.70 28.19 -13.07
CA ASP A 410 -22.13 29.30 -12.30
C ASP A 410 -21.22 28.84 -11.14
N TYR A 411 -21.36 27.60 -10.70
CA TYR A 411 -20.53 27.04 -9.62
C TYR A 411 -19.24 26.38 -10.10
N PHE A 412 -19.13 26.01 -11.39
CA PHE A 412 -17.93 25.36 -11.93
C PHE A 412 -16.62 26.15 -11.73
N PRO A 413 -16.59 27.49 -11.86
CA PRO A 413 -15.37 28.25 -11.61
C PRO A 413 -14.87 28.20 -10.17
N TYR A 414 -15.74 27.90 -9.22
CA TYR A 414 -15.42 27.79 -7.79
C TYR A 414 -15.16 26.37 -7.34
N GLU A 415 -15.42 25.37 -8.20
CA GLU A 415 -15.14 23.97 -7.94
C GLU A 415 -13.71 23.64 -8.30
N SER A 416 -12.91 23.26 -7.32
CA SER A 416 -11.55 22.77 -7.54
C SER A 416 -11.51 21.28 -7.26
N PHE A 417 -11.37 20.48 -8.28
CA PHE A 417 -11.05 19.07 -8.13
C PHE A 417 -9.57 18.92 -7.73
N LYS A 418 -9.31 18.30 -6.57
CA LYS A 418 -7.95 18.05 -6.08
C LYS A 418 -7.63 16.57 -6.09
N THR A 419 -8.45 15.78 -5.41
CA THR A 419 -8.25 14.34 -5.26
C THR A 419 -9.61 13.63 -5.23
N PHE A 420 -9.65 12.37 -5.66
CA PHE A 420 -10.87 11.56 -5.65
C PHE A 420 -11.37 11.27 -4.23
N GLY A 421 -10.49 11.19 -3.25
CA GLY A 421 -10.85 10.98 -1.84
C GLY A 421 -11.64 12.14 -1.21
N THR A 422 -11.72 13.30 -1.85
CA THR A 422 -12.50 14.44 -1.36
C THR A 422 -13.98 14.38 -1.73
N LEU A 423 -14.36 13.55 -2.70
CA LEU A 423 -15.73 13.44 -3.22
C LEU A 423 -16.64 12.74 -2.21
N ASN A 424 -17.72 13.41 -1.80
CA ASN A 424 -18.69 12.82 -0.88
C ASN A 424 -19.69 11.94 -1.63
N ALA A 425 -20.11 10.85 -0.99
CA ALA A 425 -21.31 10.12 -1.38
C ALA A 425 -22.57 10.93 -1.04
N LEU A 426 -23.70 10.51 -1.56
CA LEU A 426 -25.02 11.06 -1.17
C LEU A 426 -25.48 10.48 0.17
N SER A 427 -24.90 9.36 0.60
CA SER A 427 -25.11 8.72 1.89
C SER A 427 -23.88 8.89 2.79
N GLU A 428 -24.08 9.14 4.09
CA GLU A 428 -23.01 9.16 5.09
C GLU A 428 -22.42 7.75 5.36
N LYS A 429 -23.20 6.70 5.09
CA LYS A 429 -22.83 5.30 5.28
C LYS A 429 -22.85 4.57 3.92
N LYS A 430 -21.83 4.78 3.09
CA LYS A 430 -21.71 4.07 1.81
C LYS A 430 -20.88 2.81 1.93
N TYR A 431 -19.80 2.89 2.68
CA TYR A 431 -18.88 1.77 2.90
C TYR A 431 -18.63 1.53 4.39
N ALA A 432 -18.35 0.29 4.74
CA ALA A 432 -17.64 -0.06 5.95
C ALA A 432 -16.16 -0.30 5.56
N ILE A 433 -15.26 0.37 6.25
CA ILE A 433 -13.81 0.32 6.04
C ILE A 433 -13.11 -0.03 7.35
N ASP A 434 -11.78 -0.15 7.34
CA ASP A 434 -10.98 -0.43 8.54
C ASP A 434 -11.25 0.57 9.67
N GLY A 435 -11.33 0.03 10.88
CA GLY A 435 -11.39 0.78 12.13
C GLY A 435 -10.06 0.70 12.89
N ALA A 436 -9.97 1.43 13.99
CA ALA A 436 -8.74 1.54 14.79
C ALA A 436 -8.20 0.18 15.27
N CYS A 437 -9.07 -0.80 15.48
CA CYS A 437 -8.72 -2.11 16.03
C CYS A 437 -8.51 -3.20 14.96
N LEU A 438 -8.85 -2.97 13.69
CA LEU A 438 -8.79 -4.01 12.65
C LEU A 438 -7.37 -4.57 12.47
N ASN A 439 -6.36 -3.71 12.40
CA ASN A 439 -4.98 -4.14 12.20
C ASN A 439 -4.49 -5.10 13.30
N ARG A 440 -4.88 -4.87 14.56
CA ARG A 440 -4.53 -5.76 15.67
C ARG A 440 -5.17 -7.14 15.52
N TRP A 441 -6.48 -7.19 15.32
CA TRP A 441 -7.21 -8.47 15.23
C TRP A 441 -6.97 -9.16 13.89
N GLY A 442 -6.86 -8.38 12.81
CA GLY A 442 -6.56 -8.87 11.47
C GLY A 442 -5.18 -9.53 11.40
N PHE A 443 -4.17 -9.03 12.13
CA PHE A 443 -2.88 -9.69 12.22
C PHE A 443 -3.01 -11.13 12.75
N TYR A 444 -3.76 -11.35 13.83
CA TYR A 444 -3.92 -12.67 14.39
C TYR A 444 -4.79 -13.59 13.53
N LEU A 445 -5.81 -13.05 12.85
CA LEU A 445 -6.75 -13.85 12.06
C LEU A 445 -6.29 -14.09 10.62
N PHE A 446 -5.73 -13.08 9.96
CA PHE A 446 -5.59 -13.06 8.50
C PHE A 446 -4.15 -12.95 8.01
N SER A 447 -3.18 -12.59 8.86
CA SER A 447 -1.78 -12.49 8.45
C SER A 447 -1.13 -13.86 8.33
N ASP A 448 -0.36 -14.06 7.25
CA ASP A 448 0.51 -15.22 7.02
C ASP A 448 1.77 -15.21 7.92
N GLN A 449 2.03 -14.11 8.60
CA GLN A 449 3.15 -13.95 9.54
C GLN A 449 2.77 -14.28 10.99
N CYS A 450 1.51 -14.61 11.26
CA CYS A 450 1.06 -14.99 12.59
C CYS A 450 1.38 -16.45 12.89
N MET A 451 1.96 -16.73 14.05
CA MET A 451 2.30 -18.11 14.48
C MET A 451 1.06 -19.00 14.71
N LEU A 452 -0.14 -18.42 14.81
CA LEU A 452 -1.40 -19.18 14.84
C LEU A 452 -1.71 -19.90 13.52
N THR A 453 -0.95 -19.67 12.46
CA THR A 453 -1.04 -20.45 11.20
C THR A 453 -0.47 -21.86 11.33
N TYR A 454 0.29 -22.14 12.40
CA TYR A 454 0.99 -23.41 12.62
C TYR A 454 0.45 -24.14 13.84
N ARG A 455 0.18 -25.44 13.71
CA ARG A 455 -0.22 -26.31 14.80
C ARG A 455 0.98 -27.02 15.42
N ARG A 456 1.00 -27.09 16.75
CA ARG A 456 2.09 -27.76 17.48
C ARG A 456 2.18 -29.24 17.11
N GLY A 457 3.38 -29.68 16.69
CA GLY A 457 3.65 -31.08 16.37
C GLY A 457 3.02 -31.60 15.09
N ARG A 458 2.45 -30.73 14.24
CA ARG A 458 1.92 -31.06 12.92
C ARG A 458 2.70 -30.32 11.84
N ASN A 459 2.79 -30.89 10.66
CA ASN A 459 3.44 -30.28 9.49
C ASN A 459 2.44 -29.57 8.56
N ASP A 460 1.19 -29.49 8.97
CA ASP A 460 0.18 -28.73 8.22
C ASP A 460 0.26 -27.25 8.60
N HIS A 461 0.14 -26.41 7.61
CA HIS A 461 0.02 -24.96 7.76
C HIS A 461 -1.04 -24.45 6.80
N ALA A 462 -1.73 -23.39 7.21
CA ALA A 462 -2.67 -22.68 6.38
C ALA A 462 -2.08 -21.31 5.99
N ARG A 463 -2.68 -20.64 5.02
CA ARG A 463 -2.27 -19.30 4.65
C ARG A 463 -2.42 -18.31 5.82
N CYS A 464 -3.47 -18.48 6.63
CA CYS A 464 -3.69 -17.69 7.84
C CYS A 464 -4.49 -18.49 8.87
N PHE A 465 -4.61 -17.99 10.08
CA PHE A 465 -5.36 -18.66 11.16
C PHE A 465 -6.85 -18.83 10.81
N PHE A 466 -7.46 -17.84 10.18
CA PHE A 466 -8.85 -17.93 9.71
C PHE A 466 -9.06 -19.10 8.76
N ASP A 467 -8.16 -19.28 7.78
CA ASP A 467 -8.23 -20.41 6.84
C ASP A 467 -8.02 -21.74 7.56
N LEU A 468 -7.13 -21.78 8.57
CA LEU A 468 -6.86 -22.97 9.35
C LEU A 468 -8.12 -23.45 10.10
N ILE A 469 -8.79 -22.55 10.83
CA ILE A 469 -10.01 -22.89 11.59
C ILE A 469 -11.26 -23.05 10.71
N SER A 470 -11.20 -22.61 9.45
CA SER A 470 -12.28 -22.82 8.46
C SER A 470 -12.22 -24.21 7.84
N ASN A 471 -11.01 -24.77 7.68
CA ASN A 471 -10.79 -25.98 6.87
C ASN A 471 -10.36 -27.19 7.70
N ALA A 472 -10.00 -27.03 8.97
CA ALA A 472 -9.53 -28.09 9.84
C ALA A 472 -10.17 -28.03 11.23
N MET A 473 -10.29 -29.21 11.88
CA MET A 473 -10.65 -29.25 13.30
C MET A 473 -9.45 -28.79 14.13
N VAL A 474 -9.57 -27.67 14.81
CA VAL A 474 -8.53 -26.99 15.59
C VAL A 474 -9.07 -26.70 16.98
N THR A 475 -8.25 -26.88 17.99
CA THR A 475 -8.58 -26.62 19.41
C THR A 475 -7.50 -25.77 20.06
N PHE A 476 -7.73 -25.27 21.27
CA PHE A 476 -6.72 -24.51 22.03
C PHE A 476 -5.43 -25.33 22.26
N ASP A 477 -5.54 -26.65 22.43
CA ASP A 477 -4.41 -27.53 22.70
C ASP A 477 -3.46 -27.71 21.50
N ASP A 478 -3.90 -27.34 20.31
CA ASP A 478 -3.07 -27.38 19.11
C ASP A 478 -1.99 -26.28 19.09
N PHE A 479 -2.05 -25.30 20.01
CA PHE A 479 -1.13 -24.15 20.05
C PHE A 479 -0.24 -24.18 21.31
N ASP A 480 0.79 -23.34 21.29
CA ASP A 480 1.63 -23.12 22.46
C ASP A 480 0.87 -22.32 23.53
N ALA A 481 1.14 -22.59 24.79
CA ALA A 481 0.48 -21.91 25.91
C ALA A 481 0.65 -20.40 25.92
N THR A 482 1.67 -19.88 25.26
CA THR A 482 1.90 -18.43 25.07
C THR A 482 0.79 -17.76 24.24
N TYR A 483 0.06 -18.52 23.42
CA TYR A 483 -1.05 -18.00 22.60
C TYR A 483 -2.43 -18.19 23.24
N ALA A 484 -2.52 -18.87 24.39
CA ALA A 484 -3.80 -19.14 25.03
C ALA A 484 -4.58 -17.87 25.37
N GLU A 485 -3.89 -16.83 25.83
CA GLU A 485 -4.52 -15.53 26.15
C GLU A 485 -5.07 -14.84 24.89
N VAL A 486 -4.31 -14.86 23.80
CA VAL A 486 -4.75 -14.26 22.51
C VAL A 486 -5.95 -15.02 21.95
N LEU A 487 -5.92 -16.35 21.98
CA LEU A 487 -7.05 -17.17 21.52
C LEU A 487 -8.30 -16.91 22.36
N GLN A 488 -8.15 -16.77 23.68
CA GLN A 488 -9.27 -16.42 24.56
C GLN A 488 -9.81 -15.02 24.23
N GLN A 489 -8.94 -14.03 23.98
CA GLN A 489 -9.37 -12.70 23.56
C GLN A 489 -10.14 -12.75 22.24
N LEU A 490 -9.73 -13.58 21.26
CA LEU A 490 -10.47 -13.73 19.99
C LEU A 490 -11.87 -14.32 20.22
N VAL A 491 -12.01 -15.24 21.19
CA VAL A 491 -13.31 -15.79 21.57
C VAL A 491 -14.15 -14.76 22.32
N ASP A 492 -13.57 -14.02 23.26
CA ASP A 492 -14.26 -12.98 24.04
C ASP A 492 -14.77 -11.83 23.14
N GLN A 493 -14.02 -11.50 22.07
CA GLN A 493 -14.42 -10.54 21.04
C GLN A 493 -15.42 -11.12 20.03
N GLN A 494 -15.83 -12.36 20.19
CA GLN A 494 -16.72 -13.07 19.27
C GLN A 494 -16.19 -13.13 17.80
N LEU A 495 -14.89 -13.14 17.65
CA LEU A 495 -14.22 -13.29 16.33
C LEU A 495 -13.99 -14.77 16.00
N VAL A 496 -13.85 -15.59 17.02
CA VAL A 496 -13.75 -17.06 16.94
C VAL A 496 -14.79 -17.64 17.89
N SER A 497 -15.45 -18.70 17.47
CA SER A 497 -16.31 -19.50 18.34
C SER A 497 -15.60 -20.79 18.76
N ALA A 498 -15.82 -21.22 20.01
CA ALA A 498 -15.34 -22.51 20.51
C ALA A 498 -16.56 -23.39 20.78
N CYS A 499 -16.60 -24.59 20.20
CA CYS A 499 -17.66 -25.56 20.43
C CYS A 499 -17.55 -26.12 21.85
N GLU A 500 -18.63 -26.07 22.66
CA GLU A 500 -18.63 -26.54 24.04
C GLU A 500 -18.36 -28.05 24.17
N GLU A 501 -18.78 -28.86 23.19
CA GLU A 501 -18.65 -30.33 23.24
C GLU A 501 -17.27 -30.81 22.80
N THR A 502 -16.69 -30.17 21.76
CA THR A 502 -15.46 -30.66 21.12
C THR A 502 -14.26 -29.75 21.35
N GLY A 503 -14.47 -28.53 21.85
CA GLY A 503 -13.44 -27.48 21.92
C GLY A 503 -13.02 -26.94 20.54
N ALA A 504 -13.69 -27.33 19.45
CA ALA A 504 -13.34 -26.94 18.09
C ALA A 504 -13.54 -25.44 17.89
N LEU A 505 -12.51 -24.78 17.35
CA LEU A 505 -12.52 -23.37 16.98
C LEU A 505 -13.09 -23.22 15.57
N SER A 506 -13.92 -22.19 15.38
CA SER A 506 -14.52 -21.87 14.07
C SER A 506 -14.66 -20.36 13.88
N PRO A 507 -14.64 -19.86 12.61
CA PRO A 507 -14.91 -18.46 12.33
C PRO A 507 -16.35 -18.08 12.70
N THR A 508 -16.54 -16.81 13.01
CA THR A 508 -17.87 -16.23 13.26
C THR A 508 -18.30 -15.32 12.10
N PRO A 509 -19.57 -14.94 11.99
CA PRO A 509 -19.99 -13.91 11.05
C PRO A 509 -19.22 -12.58 11.19
N ARG A 510 -18.77 -12.24 12.41
CA ARG A 510 -17.95 -11.04 12.65
C ARG A 510 -16.58 -11.15 11.96
N SER A 511 -15.88 -12.27 12.14
CA SER A 511 -14.59 -12.47 11.47
C SER A 511 -14.72 -12.60 9.96
N ILE A 512 -15.83 -13.12 9.44
CA ILE A 512 -16.12 -13.14 7.98
C ILE A 512 -16.27 -11.71 7.43
N CYS A 513 -17.00 -10.83 8.12
CA CYS A 513 -17.09 -9.41 7.75
C CYS A 513 -15.72 -8.71 7.79
N LEU A 514 -14.94 -8.93 8.86
CA LEU A 514 -13.59 -8.36 8.95
C LEU A 514 -12.67 -8.86 7.83
N LYS A 515 -12.80 -10.15 7.46
CA LYS A 515 -12.05 -10.74 6.33
C LYS A 515 -12.36 -10.02 5.02
N ALA A 516 -13.64 -9.71 4.77
CA ALA A 516 -14.03 -9.01 3.56
C ALA A 516 -13.40 -7.61 3.47
N VAL A 517 -13.33 -6.86 4.58
CA VAL A 517 -12.63 -5.56 4.61
C VAL A 517 -11.11 -5.74 4.49
N TRP A 518 -10.55 -6.74 5.15
CA TRP A 518 -9.12 -7.04 5.06
C TRP A 518 -8.67 -7.35 3.63
N ASP A 519 -9.48 -8.14 2.89
CA ASP A 519 -9.13 -8.58 1.53
C ASP A 519 -9.43 -7.50 0.47
N ASN A 520 -10.50 -6.71 0.65
CA ASN A 520 -11.00 -5.80 -0.40
C ASN A 520 -10.94 -4.31 -0.01
N GLY A 521 -10.37 -3.99 1.15
CA GLY A 521 -10.28 -2.62 1.67
C GLY A 521 -11.61 -2.02 2.16
N ALA A 522 -12.75 -2.55 1.71
CA ALA A 522 -14.08 -2.05 2.07
C ALA A 522 -15.19 -3.09 1.86
N ILE A 523 -16.36 -2.85 2.49
CA ILE A 523 -17.64 -3.47 2.14
C ILE A 523 -18.58 -2.37 1.68
N ALA A 524 -19.17 -2.50 0.49
CA ALA A 524 -20.20 -1.59 0.01
C ALA A 524 -21.54 -1.96 0.66
N LEU A 525 -22.15 -1.03 1.39
CA LEU A 525 -23.32 -1.29 2.23
C LEU A 525 -24.64 -1.36 1.45
N GLY A 526 -24.68 -0.78 0.26
CA GLY A 526 -25.89 -0.73 -0.55
C GLY A 526 -26.49 -2.09 -0.96
N GLY A 527 -25.65 -3.13 -0.99
CA GLY A 527 -26.08 -4.51 -1.31
C GLY A 527 -26.25 -5.43 -0.08
N CYS A 528 -26.05 -4.91 1.14
CA CYS A 528 -26.10 -5.71 2.36
C CYS A 528 -27.56 -5.91 2.83
N ALA A 529 -27.85 -7.10 3.35
CA ALA A 529 -29.13 -7.37 4.02
C ALA A 529 -29.17 -6.72 5.42
N ASP A 530 -30.36 -6.50 5.96
CA ASP A 530 -30.54 -5.88 7.30
C ASP A 530 -29.76 -6.58 8.41
N GLY A 531 -29.64 -7.92 8.33
CA GLY A 531 -28.85 -8.71 9.29
C GLY A 531 -27.35 -8.41 9.22
N ASP A 532 -26.82 -8.20 8.01
CA ASP A 532 -25.42 -7.85 7.79
C ASP A 532 -25.14 -6.42 8.25
N LEU A 533 -26.08 -5.49 7.99
CA LEU A 533 -25.98 -4.12 8.47
C LEU A 533 -25.93 -4.04 9.99
N ALA A 534 -26.78 -4.81 10.70
CA ALA A 534 -26.76 -4.87 12.16
C ALA A 534 -25.42 -5.44 12.69
N LEU A 535 -24.86 -6.43 12.01
CA LEU A 535 -23.54 -7.00 12.34
C LEU A 535 -22.42 -5.96 12.16
N ILE A 536 -22.46 -5.22 11.05
CA ILE A 536 -21.51 -4.15 10.75
C ILE A 536 -21.63 -3.00 11.77
N ASP A 537 -22.85 -2.57 12.13
CA ASP A 537 -23.08 -1.57 13.19
C ASP A 537 -22.42 -2.00 14.53
N GLY A 538 -22.49 -3.30 14.87
CA GLY A 538 -21.81 -3.85 16.03
C GLY A 538 -20.29 -3.77 15.92
N LEU A 539 -19.72 -4.11 14.77
CA LEU A 539 -18.26 -4.02 14.52
C LEU A 539 -17.75 -2.56 14.53
N VAL A 540 -18.57 -1.61 14.06
CA VAL A 540 -18.25 -0.18 14.13
C VAL A 540 -18.31 0.31 15.58
N SER A 541 -19.27 -0.13 16.37
CA SER A 541 -19.36 0.20 17.80
C SER A 541 -18.15 -0.28 18.60
N ASP A 542 -17.55 -1.40 18.18
CA ASP A 542 -16.35 -1.99 18.78
C ASP A 542 -15.04 -1.45 18.16
N GLU A 543 -15.11 -0.39 17.37
CA GLU A 543 -13.97 0.25 16.68
C GLU A 543 -13.17 -0.69 15.74
N MET A 544 -13.74 -1.85 15.38
CA MET A 544 -13.13 -2.79 14.44
C MET A 544 -13.31 -2.34 12.99
N LEU A 545 -14.44 -1.68 12.70
CA LEU A 545 -14.73 -1.04 11.43
C LEU A 545 -15.09 0.44 11.65
N SER A 546 -15.12 1.19 10.57
CA SER A 546 -15.62 2.57 10.53
C SER A 546 -16.47 2.80 9.29
N TYR A 547 -17.37 3.81 9.32
CA TYR A 547 -18.15 4.18 8.14
C TYR A 547 -17.42 5.20 7.28
N CYS A 548 -17.55 5.05 5.96
CA CYS A 548 -17.04 5.99 4.98
C CYS A 548 -18.19 6.45 4.07
N GLY A 549 -18.45 7.78 4.07
CA GLY A 549 -19.44 8.46 3.23
C GLY A 549 -18.79 9.16 2.04
N LYS A 550 -17.87 8.48 1.33
CA LYS A 550 -17.23 8.98 0.12
C LYS A 550 -17.75 8.27 -1.12
N LEU A 551 -17.65 8.94 -2.29
CA LEU A 551 -18.03 8.34 -3.57
C LEU A 551 -17.22 7.07 -3.85
N PHE A 552 -15.93 7.12 -3.56
CA PHE A 552 -14.98 6.02 -3.70
C PHE A 552 -14.51 5.55 -2.33
N ALA A 553 -14.30 4.24 -2.17
CA ALA A 553 -13.61 3.69 -1.02
C ALA A 553 -12.14 4.21 -0.98
N PRO A 554 -11.45 4.20 0.17
CA PRO A 554 -10.11 4.76 0.28
C PRO A 554 -9.11 4.22 -0.75
N ASP A 555 -9.07 2.90 -0.95
CA ASP A 555 -8.16 2.28 -1.92
C ASP A 555 -8.54 2.64 -3.37
N GLU A 556 -9.84 2.75 -3.67
CA GLU A 556 -10.32 3.20 -4.99
C GLU A 556 -9.89 4.64 -5.28
N ALA A 557 -10.06 5.53 -4.30
CA ALA A 557 -9.66 6.93 -4.42
C ALA A 557 -8.15 7.06 -4.60
N ALA A 558 -7.37 6.29 -3.84
CA ALA A 558 -5.92 6.26 -3.95
C ALA A 558 -5.46 5.76 -5.34
N TYR A 559 -6.09 4.69 -5.85
CA TYR A 559 -5.81 4.18 -7.20
C TYR A 559 -6.13 5.21 -8.30
N LEU A 560 -7.30 5.86 -8.21
CA LEU A 560 -7.69 6.90 -9.16
C LEU A 560 -6.73 8.09 -9.12
N ASP A 561 -6.31 8.50 -7.92
CA ASP A 561 -5.31 9.57 -7.75
C ASP A 561 -3.93 9.15 -8.28
N TYR A 562 -3.51 7.90 -8.07
CA TYR A 562 -2.27 7.35 -8.62
C TYR A 562 -2.26 7.37 -10.16
N MET A 563 -3.37 6.97 -10.77
CA MET A 563 -3.48 6.92 -12.23
C MET A 563 -3.62 8.30 -12.88
N PHE A 564 -4.40 9.18 -12.28
CA PHE A 564 -4.85 10.41 -12.92
C PHE A 564 -4.05 11.65 -12.50
N ASN A 565 -3.74 11.79 -11.20
CA ASN A 565 -3.07 12.95 -10.62
C ASN A 565 -1.57 12.67 -10.37
N ASP A 566 -0.70 13.67 -10.61
CA ASP A 566 0.75 13.55 -10.35
C ASP A 566 1.19 14.05 -8.96
N ALA A 567 0.29 14.70 -8.22
CA ALA A 567 0.61 15.32 -6.94
C ALA A 567 0.38 14.40 -5.72
N SER A 568 -0.33 13.28 -5.90
CA SER A 568 -0.76 12.45 -4.78
C SER A 568 0.32 11.45 -4.33
N PHE A 569 1.07 10.90 -5.29
CA PHE A 569 2.10 9.89 -5.04
C PHE A 569 3.37 10.19 -5.85
N PRO A 570 4.57 9.92 -5.32
CA PRO A 570 5.82 10.17 -6.04
C PRO A 570 5.97 9.32 -7.31
N ASN A 571 5.33 8.15 -7.36
CA ASN A 571 5.31 7.23 -8.50
C ASN A 571 4.04 7.31 -9.34
N SER A 572 3.22 8.37 -9.21
CA SER A 572 1.96 8.55 -9.96
C SER A 572 2.16 8.43 -11.46
N GLN A 573 1.20 7.81 -12.14
CA GLN A 573 1.16 7.76 -13.60
C GLN A 573 0.86 9.13 -14.23
N GLY A 574 0.10 9.98 -13.52
CA GLY A 574 -0.19 11.37 -13.89
C GLY A 574 -0.78 11.53 -15.28
N LEU A 575 -1.69 10.61 -15.69
CA LEU A 575 -2.22 10.56 -17.06
C LEU A 575 -2.83 11.90 -17.51
N ARG A 576 -3.52 12.62 -16.62
CA ARG A 576 -4.03 13.95 -16.89
C ARG A 576 -2.90 14.92 -17.26
N ASN A 577 -1.92 15.06 -16.37
CA ASN A 577 -0.89 16.08 -16.50
C ASN A 577 0.07 15.80 -17.66
N ARG A 578 0.25 14.52 -18.00
CA ARG A 578 1.08 14.07 -19.13
C ARG A 578 0.62 14.70 -20.45
N TYR A 579 -0.69 14.86 -20.65
CA TYR A 579 -1.26 15.35 -21.90
C TYR A 579 -1.70 16.82 -21.84
N ASP A 580 -2.11 17.33 -20.68
CA ASP A 580 -2.56 18.73 -20.53
C ASP A 580 -1.40 19.73 -20.53
N HIS A 581 -0.21 19.34 -20.03
CA HIS A 581 0.93 20.24 -19.82
C HIS A 581 2.16 19.92 -20.66
N ALA A 582 2.02 19.14 -21.75
CA ALA A 582 3.09 18.80 -22.69
C ALA A 582 4.35 18.20 -22.04
N HIS A 583 4.20 17.35 -21.04
CA HIS A 583 5.32 16.68 -20.34
C HIS A 583 6.03 15.61 -21.18
N SER A 584 5.59 15.32 -22.40
CA SER A 584 6.24 14.33 -23.29
C SER A 584 6.52 14.91 -24.67
N PRO A 585 7.72 14.72 -25.24
CA PRO A 585 7.95 14.97 -26.64
C PRO A 585 7.15 13.96 -27.45
N ILE A 586 6.27 14.46 -28.31
CA ILE A 586 5.40 13.63 -29.13
C ILE A 586 5.94 13.65 -30.55
N THR A 587 6.61 12.58 -30.93
CA THR A 587 7.13 12.37 -32.28
C THR A 587 6.11 11.66 -33.18
N ASP A 588 5.24 10.82 -32.59
CA ASP A 588 4.16 10.11 -33.26
C ASP A 588 2.86 10.25 -32.43
N PRO A 589 1.85 11.00 -32.94
CA PRO A 589 0.59 11.20 -32.20
C PRO A 589 -0.27 9.94 -32.08
N ASP A 590 0.05 8.91 -32.84
CA ASP A 590 -0.68 7.62 -32.86
C ASP A 590 0.14 6.46 -32.30
N ALA A 591 1.21 6.75 -31.55
CA ALA A 591 2.03 5.73 -30.91
C ALA A 591 1.24 4.82 -29.99
N MET A 592 1.66 3.56 -29.89
CA MET A 592 0.96 2.50 -29.13
C MET A 592 0.82 2.84 -27.64
N ASN A 593 1.81 3.47 -27.05
CA ASN A 593 1.77 3.90 -25.65
C ASN A 593 0.68 4.97 -25.41
N ILE A 594 0.51 5.93 -26.34
CA ILE A 594 -0.54 6.95 -26.25
C ILE A 594 -1.93 6.31 -26.39
N ARG A 595 -2.07 5.34 -27.30
CA ARG A 595 -3.29 4.54 -27.41
C ARG A 595 -3.59 3.79 -26.11
N SER A 596 -2.60 3.19 -25.49
CA SER A 596 -2.74 2.50 -24.21
C SER A 596 -3.21 3.46 -23.11
N ASP A 597 -2.59 4.64 -23.00
CA ASP A 597 -2.97 5.66 -22.02
C ASP A 597 -4.41 6.15 -22.23
N TYR A 598 -4.86 6.31 -23.49
CA TYR A 598 -6.27 6.62 -23.76
C TYR A 598 -7.22 5.58 -23.20
N TYR A 599 -6.96 4.30 -23.46
CA TYR A 599 -7.84 3.23 -22.97
C TYR A 599 -7.78 3.10 -21.45
N ARG A 600 -6.65 3.36 -20.81
CA ARG A 600 -6.58 3.47 -19.34
C ARG A 600 -7.51 4.57 -18.83
N MET A 601 -7.46 5.78 -19.41
CA MET A 601 -8.37 6.86 -19.03
C MET A 601 -9.83 6.53 -19.35
N LEU A 602 -10.11 5.85 -20.45
CA LEU A 602 -11.47 5.39 -20.77
C LEU A 602 -11.98 4.37 -19.76
N THR A 603 -11.14 3.44 -19.29
CA THR A 603 -11.46 2.47 -18.23
C THR A 603 -11.78 3.19 -16.91
N LEU A 604 -10.97 4.22 -16.54
CA LEU A 604 -11.27 5.04 -15.36
C LEU A 604 -12.61 5.76 -15.51
N LEU A 605 -12.91 6.32 -16.69
CA LEU A 605 -14.18 7.00 -16.93
C LEU A 605 -15.37 6.04 -16.85
N VAL A 606 -15.25 4.81 -17.35
CA VAL A 606 -16.26 3.75 -17.17
C VAL A 606 -16.50 3.49 -15.68
N ALA A 607 -15.43 3.25 -14.90
CA ALA A 607 -15.55 3.03 -13.46
C ALA A 607 -16.24 4.20 -12.75
N ILE A 608 -15.81 5.43 -13.00
CA ILE A 608 -16.38 6.64 -12.43
C ILE A 608 -17.87 6.77 -12.79
N THR A 609 -18.24 6.49 -14.05
CA THR A 609 -19.62 6.54 -14.52
C THR A 609 -20.49 5.53 -13.78
N LEU A 610 -20.03 4.30 -13.61
CA LEU A 610 -20.74 3.26 -12.87
C LEU A 610 -20.92 3.64 -11.39
N LYS A 611 -19.88 4.18 -10.74
CA LYS A 611 -19.94 4.64 -9.34
C LYS A 611 -20.92 5.81 -9.15
N ILE A 612 -20.95 6.75 -10.08
CA ILE A 612 -21.92 7.86 -10.05
C ILE A 612 -23.33 7.32 -10.28
N ASN A 613 -23.53 6.41 -11.23
CA ASN A 613 -24.84 5.80 -11.49
C ASN A 613 -25.38 5.09 -10.25
N ASP A 614 -24.55 4.32 -9.54
CA ASP A 614 -24.94 3.63 -8.31
C ASP A 614 -25.41 4.59 -7.22
N GLU A 615 -24.74 5.73 -7.06
CA GLU A 615 -25.14 6.77 -6.10
C GLU A 615 -26.48 7.41 -6.46
N LEU A 616 -26.67 7.75 -7.73
CA LEU A 616 -27.91 8.37 -8.20
C LEU A 616 -29.09 7.38 -8.09
N SER A 617 -28.86 6.11 -8.42
CA SER A 617 -29.85 5.04 -8.27
C SER A 617 -30.26 4.85 -6.81
N ALA A 618 -29.30 4.72 -5.91
CA ALA A 618 -29.56 4.58 -4.48
C ALA A 618 -30.32 5.78 -3.89
N ALA A 619 -29.95 7.01 -4.27
CA ALA A 619 -30.57 8.24 -3.80
C ALA A 619 -32.02 8.39 -4.26
N THR A 620 -32.42 7.80 -5.39
CA THR A 620 -33.78 7.81 -5.92
C THR A 620 -34.66 6.66 -5.39
N GLY A 621 -34.11 5.83 -4.48
CA GLY A 621 -34.82 4.72 -3.85
C GLY A 621 -35.02 3.50 -4.75
N ARG A 622 -34.25 3.40 -5.83
CA ARG A 622 -34.32 2.26 -6.77
C ARG A 622 -33.44 1.09 -6.37
N GLY A 623 -32.66 1.22 -5.35
CA GLY A 623 -31.70 0.22 -4.94
C GLY A 623 -30.29 0.55 -5.44
N TYR A 624 -29.35 -0.18 -4.92
CA TYR A 624 -27.93 -0.09 -5.28
C TYR A 624 -27.63 -1.14 -6.33
N LEU A 625 -26.81 -0.81 -7.33
CA LEU A 625 -26.42 -1.73 -8.40
C LEU A 625 -27.54 -2.09 -9.38
N GLU A 626 -28.53 -1.21 -9.59
CA GLU A 626 -29.56 -1.44 -10.60
C GLU A 626 -29.02 -1.33 -12.03
N ASN A 627 -29.68 -2.02 -12.93
CA ASN A 627 -29.39 -1.98 -14.36
C ASN A 627 -29.68 -0.60 -14.95
N PHE A 628 -28.94 -0.23 -15.99
CA PHE A 628 -29.29 0.86 -16.88
C PHE A 628 -30.52 0.46 -17.70
N VAL A 629 -31.68 0.93 -17.33
CA VAL A 629 -32.99 0.56 -17.93
C VAL A 629 -33.27 -0.97 -17.80
N ASP A 630 -34.53 -1.37 -17.95
CA ASP A 630 -34.94 -2.78 -17.84
C ASP A 630 -34.12 -3.68 -18.78
N TRP A 631 -33.23 -4.43 -18.20
CA TRP A 631 -32.36 -5.32 -18.97
C TRP A 631 -32.84 -6.77 -18.92
N PRO A 632 -32.98 -7.42 -20.07
CA PRO A 632 -33.41 -8.81 -20.14
C PRO A 632 -32.38 -9.84 -19.62
N TYR A 633 -31.29 -9.41 -19.01
CA TYR A 633 -30.22 -10.29 -18.49
C TYR A 633 -30.61 -11.10 -17.27
N TYR A 634 -31.63 -10.65 -16.53
CA TYR A 634 -32.17 -11.42 -15.43
C TYR A 634 -33.20 -12.46 -15.88
N ASP A 635 -33.11 -12.90 -17.15
CA ASP A 635 -33.75 -14.14 -17.55
C ASP A 635 -33.19 -15.28 -16.67
N GLU A 636 -34.06 -16.13 -16.18
CA GLU A 636 -33.79 -17.24 -15.25
C GLU A 636 -32.57 -18.10 -15.67
N SER A 637 -32.23 -18.10 -16.96
CA SER A 637 -31.08 -18.81 -17.52
C SER A 637 -29.70 -18.34 -17.00
N VAL A 638 -29.51 -17.05 -16.68
CA VAL A 638 -28.24 -16.53 -16.14
C VAL A 638 -28.12 -16.79 -14.66
N LEU A 639 -29.25 -16.68 -13.92
CA LEU A 639 -29.33 -17.08 -12.53
C LEU A 639 -29.10 -18.59 -12.36
N GLU A 640 -29.64 -19.42 -13.26
CA GLU A 640 -29.37 -20.86 -13.28
C GLU A 640 -27.92 -21.18 -13.63
N LEU A 641 -27.28 -20.43 -14.55
CA LEU A 641 -25.89 -20.62 -14.87
C LEU A 641 -24.98 -20.22 -13.70
N ALA A 642 -25.27 -19.10 -13.04
CA ALA A 642 -24.56 -18.66 -11.83
C ALA A 642 -24.73 -19.68 -10.68
N LYS A 643 -25.95 -20.22 -10.48
CA LYS A 643 -26.19 -21.29 -9.51
C LYS A 643 -25.41 -22.55 -9.85
N LYS A 644 -25.42 -22.99 -11.11
CA LYS A 644 -24.64 -24.17 -11.57
C LYS A 644 -23.13 -23.98 -11.42
N LEU A 645 -22.61 -22.76 -11.62
CA LEU A 645 -21.20 -22.46 -11.40
C LEU A 645 -20.83 -22.47 -9.91
N ILE A 646 -21.75 -22.02 -9.05
CA ILE A 646 -21.58 -22.06 -7.60
C ILE A 646 -21.67 -23.51 -7.08
N GLU A 647 -22.61 -24.29 -7.59
CA GLU A 647 -22.76 -25.71 -7.28
C GLU A 647 -21.56 -26.52 -7.76
N LYS A 648 -21.09 -26.30 -8.98
CA LYS A 648 -19.90 -26.96 -9.52
C LYS A 648 -18.61 -26.62 -8.76
N ARG A 649 -18.49 -25.43 -8.18
CA ARG A 649 -17.40 -25.07 -7.27
C ARG A 649 -17.51 -25.79 -5.92
N ARG A 650 -18.70 -26.06 -5.43
CA ARG A 650 -18.92 -26.86 -4.22
C ARG A 650 -18.56 -28.33 -4.44
N ASP A 651 -18.95 -28.88 -5.59
CA ASP A 651 -18.68 -30.28 -5.94
C ASP A 651 -17.20 -30.55 -6.26
N THR A 652 -16.50 -29.62 -6.91
CA THR A 652 -15.05 -29.73 -7.16
C THR A 652 -14.19 -29.47 -5.93
N GLY A 653 -14.73 -28.85 -4.89
CA GLY A 653 -14.05 -28.67 -3.59
C GLY A 653 -14.14 -29.90 -2.67
N CYS A 654 -15.05 -30.85 -2.93
CA CYS A 654 -15.19 -32.08 -2.16
C CYS A 654 -14.39 -33.27 -2.72
N ASP A 655 -14.00 -33.25 -4.00
CA ASP A 655 -13.33 -34.41 -4.63
C ASP A 655 -11.79 -34.29 -4.65
N ALA A 656 -11.19 -33.25 -4.07
CA ALA A 656 -9.73 -33.11 -3.96
C ALA A 656 -9.11 -33.78 -2.72
N GLU A 657 -9.89 -34.52 -1.94
CA GLU A 657 -9.40 -35.25 -0.76
C GLU A 657 -9.38 -36.79 -0.92
N SER A 658 -9.45 -37.30 -2.16
CA SER A 658 -9.30 -38.73 -2.38
C SER A 658 -8.52 -39.03 -3.65
N GLU A 659 -7.22 -38.75 -3.66
CA GLU A 659 -6.15 -39.53 -4.29
C GLU A 659 -4.77 -39.06 -3.80
#